data_defe1b22ea28518a829227194959ceeb
#
_entry.id   defe1b22ea28518a829227194959ceeb
#
_cell.length_a   1.000
_cell.length_b   1.000
_cell.length_c   1.000
_cell.angle_alpha   90.00
_cell.angle_beta   90.00
_cell.angle_gamma   90.00
#
_symmetry.space_group_name_H-M   'P 1'
#
loop_
_entity.id
_entity.type
_entity.pdbx_description
1 polymer ?
#
loop_
_entity_poly.entity_id
_entity_poly.type
_entity_poly.pdbx_seq_one_letter_code
_entity_poly.pdbx_strand_id
1 'polypeptide(L)'
;MKTKLTPIAAAAAVALAGAVAVPAFAQTAAAPAAAASAAKAEEVQQVIVTGIRASMQSSINQKRNAESHVEVLTAEDIGKLPDKNVADSLAHVSGVTISSSSGTEGGFDESDRVSMRGTGPSLTQTLINGHNIASGDWFVLGQTGTVGRSVSYTLLPSEVVSSVVVHKTSEASLVEGGVAGSIDIITRRPLEFKQSLTVSASAGLVYSDLPAKTDGQFNALVGWKNDVGTFGVLVQGFSETRHLRRDGVEVLGFDTIQATDPSAQAGLPGLVAGVKYPDLIGEALFLQERKRTGGTFDLELKPSNDITLDLNGFLSNQEATNINRNYMFFGRKLGGAQVPTSYTVSDGYLTSATYDNAGGMMAGIYDQISRPGAGSHSQYLDFDGKFQVTDKFKLTTQLGTSTGYGKSPNQDVAETVVGATQASFSLNGPHNAASWATNATSTSQGTVGLNSTFNTDSGDGWIFGDGNIKVNDSEKWGQLDGKYDIEAGPLVDLKFGARGSRHERSLWNVIGQGPTAVNWGAADYAAACGGATTDFRCIPPASGNYPSNFGKGLNATLPPMPWTFSPAQLAAYNAQYANRDPVGRADYSADFGLKEDVEAAYLQGDLEGESWSGNVGLRAVRTKEHVQNYEAHAVAQPGDITTSAFGNFGLKTTDHTYNDLLPSANFNLKLNKEMNLRFAASRTMTRADYSQLAGSIAYGAVDDVNLIGSGTGGNPDLKPVTSNNFDSSFEWYLGQNNMFSVSAFFMDVTSYIGLASVHKTLNYIDNAHPNGVAVDFDLTVPVNTSAKVHGVEFHYEAPIWGGFGAVANLSLTSSSTANHDPMLGTSKNSYNLGGYFENDWLNARLQWNHRSSFYSGQDRNSAYFQDATSDLSASLGYTISKNFNITLEGRNLNKPKLRYYTQADQPRASYVNGSQYYLTAHFSY
;
A
#
# COMPACT_ATOMS: atom_id res chain seq x y z
N MET A 1 -12.68 38.77 -11.73
CA MET A 1 -11.75 37.99 -10.86
C MET A 1 -10.55 37.62 -11.70
N LYS A 2 -9.37 38.17 -11.37
CA LYS A 2 -8.12 37.81 -12.06
C LYS A 2 -7.51 36.60 -11.34
N THR A 3 -7.65 35.43 -11.89
CA THR A 3 -6.98 34.23 -11.42
C THR A 3 -5.47 34.39 -11.65
N LYS A 4 -4.70 34.48 -10.58
CA LYS A 4 -3.24 34.39 -10.64
C LYS A 4 -2.87 32.95 -10.93
N LEU A 5 -2.26 32.70 -12.08
CA LEU A 5 -1.60 31.43 -12.39
C LEU A 5 -0.52 31.14 -11.34
N THR A 6 -0.54 29.95 -10.75
CA THR A 6 0.50 29.52 -9.83
C THR A 6 1.83 29.33 -10.56
N PRO A 7 3.00 29.46 -9.90
CA PRO A 7 4.32 29.32 -10.53
C PRO A 7 4.51 28.02 -11.30
N ILE A 8 3.78 26.97 -10.94
CA ILE A 8 3.81 25.65 -11.58
C ILE A 8 3.13 25.66 -12.95
N ALA A 9 2.02 26.39 -13.11
CA ALA A 9 1.35 26.55 -14.40
C ALA A 9 2.19 27.37 -15.38
N ALA A 10 3.00 28.32 -14.87
CA ALA A 10 3.95 29.09 -15.66
C ALA A 10 5.15 28.23 -16.10
N ALA A 11 5.66 27.34 -15.26
CA ALA A 11 6.74 26.43 -15.61
C ALA A 11 6.32 25.37 -16.64
N ALA A 12 5.09 24.85 -16.54
CA ALA A 12 4.53 23.93 -17.52
C ALA A 12 4.30 24.61 -18.88
N ALA A 13 3.83 25.87 -18.89
CA ALA A 13 3.66 26.65 -20.10
C ALA A 13 5.00 27.02 -20.78
N VAL A 14 6.06 27.24 -20.02
CA VAL A 14 7.42 27.47 -20.52
C VAL A 14 8.04 26.20 -21.09
N ALA A 15 7.81 25.04 -20.46
CA ALA A 15 8.27 23.75 -20.97
C ALA A 15 7.54 23.35 -22.28
N LEU A 16 6.24 23.64 -22.40
CA LEU A 16 5.47 23.45 -23.66
C LEU A 16 5.88 24.46 -24.77
N ALA A 17 6.17 25.68 -24.40
CA ALA A 17 6.60 26.70 -25.39
C ALA A 17 8.02 26.45 -25.92
N GLY A 18 8.91 25.82 -25.11
CA GLY A 18 10.25 25.43 -25.54
C GLY A 18 10.29 24.25 -26.52
N ALA A 19 9.28 23.38 -26.47
CA ALA A 19 9.19 22.21 -27.35
C ALA A 19 8.71 22.55 -28.81
N VAL A 20 8.14 23.75 -29.05
CA VAL A 20 7.59 24.14 -30.34
C VAL A 20 8.60 24.92 -31.20
N ALA A 21 9.77 25.27 -30.66
CA ALA A 21 10.76 26.11 -31.36
C ALA A 21 12.05 25.35 -31.73
N VAL A 22 11.95 24.21 -32.40
CA VAL A 22 13.11 23.58 -33.05
C VAL A 22 12.95 23.72 -34.57
N PRO A 23 13.82 24.40 -35.28
CA PRO A 23 13.71 24.52 -36.74
C PRO A 23 14.05 23.17 -37.39
N ALA A 24 13.15 22.72 -38.25
CA ALA A 24 13.32 21.57 -39.15
C ALA A 24 14.44 21.85 -40.15
N PHE A 25 15.57 21.16 -40.04
CA PHE A 25 16.51 21.04 -41.16
C PHE A 25 16.07 19.88 -42.06
N ALA A 26 15.50 20.22 -43.21
CA ALA A 26 15.24 19.28 -44.27
C ALA A 26 16.55 18.86 -44.94
N GLN A 27 16.83 17.57 -44.91
CA GLN A 27 17.80 16.96 -45.81
C GLN A 27 17.07 16.00 -46.77
N THR A 28 17.03 16.44 -48.03
CA THR A 28 16.54 15.62 -49.16
C THR A 28 17.54 14.54 -49.50
N ALA A 29 17.10 13.29 -49.53
CA ALA A 29 17.79 12.22 -50.25
C ALA A 29 16.77 11.31 -50.92
N ALA A 30 17.04 10.99 -52.19
CA ALA A 30 16.21 10.36 -53.17
C ALA A 30 15.82 8.91 -52.85
N ALA A 31 14.63 8.52 -53.29
CA ALA A 31 14.08 7.16 -53.27
C ALA A 31 14.77 6.23 -54.29
N PRO A 32 14.81 4.93 -54.06
CA PRO A 32 14.46 4.01 -55.15
C PRO A 32 13.26 3.10 -54.80
N ALA A 33 12.66 2.64 -55.89
CA ALA A 33 11.35 2.04 -56.00
C ALA A 33 11.20 0.61 -55.43
N ALA A 34 9.98 0.39 -55.03
CA ALA A 34 9.12 -0.79 -54.89
C ALA A 34 9.71 -2.22 -55.11
N ALA A 35 9.48 -3.03 -54.09
CA ALA A 35 9.04 -4.41 -54.27
C ALA A 35 8.06 -4.77 -53.13
N ALA A 36 6.82 -5.06 -53.53
CA ALA A 36 5.81 -5.61 -52.65
C ALA A 36 6.18 -7.04 -52.24
N SER A 37 6.32 -7.29 -50.98
CA SER A 37 6.43 -8.65 -50.40
C SER A 37 5.49 -8.69 -49.19
N ALA A 38 4.59 -9.66 -49.21
CA ALA A 38 3.65 -9.95 -48.15
C ALA A 38 4.39 -10.09 -46.82
N ALA A 39 4.09 -9.19 -45.89
CA ALA A 39 4.62 -9.27 -44.51
C ALA A 39 3.87 -10.37 -43.77
N LYS A 40 4.56 -11.51 -43.56
CA LYS A 40 4.25 -12.41 -42.45
C LYS A 40 4.29 -11.61 -41.15
N ALA A 41 3.28 -11.76 -40.30
CA ALA A 41 3.33 -11.27 -38.95
C ALA A 41 4.56 -11.85 -38.24
N GLU A 42 5.56 -11.02 -38.02
CA GLU A 42 6.70 -11.39 -37.18
C GLU A 42 6.20 -11.47 -35.74
N GLU A 43 6.30 -12.64 -35.13
CA GLU A 43 6.34 -12.75 -33.67
C GLU A 43 7.36 -11.72 -33.15
N VAL A 44 6.88 -10.86 -32.26
CA VAL A 44 7.73 -9.84 -31.62
C VAL A 44 8.80 -10.58 -30.80
N GLN A 45 9.96 -10.78 -31.39
CA GLN A 45 11.14 -11.25 -30.70
C GLN A 45 11.50 -10.18 -29.68
N GLN A 46 11.32 -10.52 -28.42
CA GLN A 46 11.78 -9.71 -27.31
C GLN A 46 13.31 -9.64 -27.37
N VAL A 47 13.80 -8.57 -27.94
CA VAL A 47 15.23 -8.26 -27.99
C VAL A 47 15.66 -7.95 -26.57
N ILE A 48 16.66 -8.65 -26.02
CA ILE A 48 17.37 -8.15 -24.84
C ILE A 48 18.09 -6.87 -25.28
N VAL A 49 17.47 -5.79 -24.98
CA VAL A 49 17.86 -4.47 -25.36
C VAL A 49 18.80 -3.98 -24.27
N THR A 50 20.04 -3.68 -24.56
CA THR A 50 21.00 -3.15 -23.60
C THR A 50 21.02 -1.63 -23.70
N GLY A 51 20.60 -0.95 -22.62
CA GLY A 51 20.63 0.49 -22.50
C GLY A 51 19.26 1.15 -22.28
N ILE A 52 19.25 2.35 -21.69
CA ILE A 52 18.05 3.12 -21.41
C ILE A 52 17.23 3.39 -22.66
N ARG A 53 17.89 3.84 -23.73
CA ARG A 53 17.24 4.20 -25.00
C ARG A 53 16.57 3.02 -25.68
N ALA A 54 17.18 1.90 -25.58
CA ALA A 54 16.71 0.70 -26.23
C ALA A 54 15.53 0.06 -25.46
N SER A 55 15.51 0.21 -24.13
CA SER A 55 14.37 -0.09 -23.27
C SER A 55 13.17 0.79 -23.58
N MET A 56 13.38 2.10 -23.67
CA MET A 56 12.39 3.09 -24.11
C MET A 56 11.78 2.71 -25.47
N GLN A 57 12.60 2.34 -26.44
CA GLN A 57 12.12 1.90 -27.74
C GLN A 57 11.21 0.68 -27.67
N SER A 58 11.57 -0.30 -26.84
CA SER A 58 10.75 -1.50 -26.62
C SER A 58 9.40 -1.15 -25.99
N SER A 59 9.39 -0.33 -24.94
CA SER A 59 8.19 0.13 -24.25
C SER A 59 7.27 0.93 -25.19
N ILE A 60 7.84 1.88 -25.95
CA ILE A 60 7.11 2.68 -26.96
C ILE A 60 6.51 1.77 -28.04
N ASN A 61 7.25 0.79 -28.55
CA ASN A 61 6.76 -0.13 -29.58
C ASN A 61 5.62 -1.00 -29.07
N GLN A 62 5.73 -1.53 -27.85
CA GLN A 62 4.67 -2.34 -27.24
C GLN A 62 3.41 -1.49 -27.03
N LYS A 63 3.53 -0.26 -26.49
CA LYS A 63 2.42 0.67 -26.33
C LYS A 63 1.76 1.01 -27.68
N ARG A 64 2.56 1.31 -28.69
CA ARG A 64 2.08 1.68 -30.02
C ARG A 64 1.25 0.59 -30.69
N ASN A 65 1.64 -0.67 -30.49
CA ASN A 65 1.02 -1.83 -31.14
C ASN A 65 -0.10 -2.47 -30.28
N ALA A 66 -0.29 -2.02 -29.05
CA ALA A 66 -1.35 -2.53 -28.17
C ALA A 66 -2.74 -2.14 -28.71
N GLU A 67 -3.70 -3.06 -28.54
CA GLU A 67 -5.10 -2.87 -28.94
C GLU A 67 -5.84 -1.92 -27.99
N SER A 68 -5.50 -1.97 -26.69
CA SER A 68 -6.01 -1.08 -25.65
C SER A 68 -4.98 -0.02 -25.24
N HIS A 69 -5.37 0.92 -24.39
CA HIS A 69 -4.43 1.93 -23.87
C HIS A 69 -3.62 1.33 -22.73
N VAL A 70 -2.33 1.10 -22.99
CA VAL A 70 -1.37 0.56 -22.02
C VAL A 70 -0.17 1.47 -21.82
N GLU A 71 0.49 1.32 -20.68
CA GLU A 71 1.88 1.74 -20.44
C GLU A 71 2.74 0.50 -20.18
N VAL A 72 3.97 0.50 -20.64
CA VAL A 72 4.86 -0.66 -20.50
C VAL A 72 6.19 -0.24 -19.91
N LEU A 73 6.63 -0.95 -18.87
CA LEU A 73 7.97 -0.87 -18.30
C LEU A 73 8.72 -2.17 -18.62
N THR A 74 9.94 -2.07 -19.07
CA THR A 74 10.77 -3.27 -19.32
C THR A 74 11.72 -3.55 -18.15
N ALA A 75 12.25 -4.77 -18.09
CA ALA A 75 13.21 -5.20 -17.07
C ALA A 75 14.45 -4.28 -16.99
N GLU A 76 14.87 -3.70 -18.10
CA GLU A 76 16.03 -2.81 -18.10
C GLU A 76 15.73 -1.43 -17.49
N ASP A 77 14.53 -0.91 -17.66
CA ASP A 77 14.10 0.29 -16.95
C ASP A 77 14.03 0.06 -15.45
N ILE A 78 13.40 -1.05 -15.07
CA ILE A 78 13.26 -1.49 -13.69
C ILE A 78 14.64 -1.73 -13.03
N GLY A 79 15.57 -2.41 -13.72
CA GLY A 79 16.88 -2.78 -13.17
C GLY A 79 17.92 -1.64 -13.11
N LYS A 80 17.67 -0.48 -13.71
CA LYS A 80 18.57 0.69 -13.75
C LYS A 80 18.08 1.89 -12.94
N LEU A 81 16.88 1.80 -12.38
CA LEU A 81 16.36 2.72 -11.39
C LEU A 81 16.72 2.22 -9.98
N PRO A 82 16.86 3.10 -8.99
CA PRO A 82 17.07 2.68 -7.59
C PRO A 82 15.80 2.07 -6.98
N ASP A 83 15.09 1.28 -7.77
CA ASP A 83 13.80 0.69 -7.44
C ASP A 83 14.01 -0.66 -6.75
N LYS A 84 13.41 -0.84 -5.59
CA LYS A 84 13.61 -2.04 -4.76
C LYS A 84 12.49 -3.07 -4.91
N ASN A 85 11.39 -2.65 -5.44
CA ASN A 85 10.28 -3.51 -5.82
C ASN A 85 9.57 -2.92 -7.04
N VAL A 86 8.65 -3.69 -7.59
CA VAL A 86 7.89 -3.28 -8.79
C VAL A 86 7.08 -1.99 -8.58
N ALA A 87 6.61 -1.72 -7.35
CA ALA A 87 5.85 -0.48 -7.09
C ALA A 87 6.72 0.78 -7.22
N ASP A 88 8.00 0.73 -6.81
CA ASP A 88 8.92 1.84 -7.02
C ASP A 88 9.02 2.21 -8.51
N SER A 89 9.15 1.20 -9.38
CA SER A 89 9.21 1.40 -10.83
C SER A 89 7.89 1.94 -11.40
N LEU A 90 6.76 1.48 -10.87
CA LEU A 90 5.44 1.96 -11.28
C LEU A 90 5.18 3.42 -10.89
N ALA A 91 5.89 3.97 -9.91
CA ALA A 91 5.82 5.40 -9.57
C ALA A 91 6.22 6.31 -10.76
N HIS A 92 6.93 5.76 -11.75
CA HIS A 92 7.37 6.48 -12.93
C HIS A 92 6.36 6.43 -14.09
N VAL A 93 5.23 5.77 -13.92
CA VAL A 93 4.15 5.70 -14.92
C VAL A 93 3.12 6.80 -14.68
N SER A 94 2.70 7.48 -15.75
CA SER A 94 1.67 8.53 -15.64
C SER A 94 0.35 7.96 -15.09
N GLY A 95 -0.30 8.68 -14.17
CA GLY A 95 -1.56 8.25 -13.55
C GLY A 95 -1.41 7.17 -12.47
N VAL A 96 -0.20 6.70 -12.20
CA VAL A 96 0.09 5.76 -11.11
C VAL A 96 0.58 6.52 -9.88
N THR A 97 0.09 6.15 -8.71
CA THR A 97 0.52 6.69 -7.41
C THR A 97 0.81 5.53 -6.46
N ILE A 98 1.78 5.76 -5.57
CA ILE A 98 2.24 4.76 -4.62
C ILE A 98 1.88 5.17 -3.21
N SER A 99 1.52 4.20 -2.40
CA SER A 99 1.31 4.38 -0.96
C SER A 99 2.22 3.42 -0.17
N SER A 100 2.73 3.88 0.96
CA SER A 100 3.43 3.00 1.89
C SER A 100 2.45 2.07 2.62
N SER A 101 2.94 0.95 3.13
CA SER A 101 2.14 -0.12 3.75
C SER A 101 1.32 0.31 4.94
N SER A 102 1.74 1.37 5.63
CA SER A 102 0.97 1.96 6.70
C SER A 102 0.86 3.47 6.48
N GLY A 103 -0.33 3.92 6.24
CA GLY A 103 -0.60 5.33 6.03
C GLY A 103 -0.27 6.20 7.23
N THR A 104 -0.23 5.68 8.46
CA THR A 104 -0.15 6.50 9.68
C THR A 104 0.93 6.07 10.65
N GLU A 105 0.83 4.91 11.25
CA GLU A 105 1.68 4.49 12.37
C GLU A 105 2.56 3.30 11.99
N GLY A 106 3.83 3.37 12.36
CA GLY A 106 4.77 2.25 12.25
C GLY A 106 5.17 1.81 10.85
N GLY A 107 4.65 2.45 9.81
CA GLY A 107 5.07 2.22 8.43
C GLY A 107 6.32 3.00 8.08
N PHE A 108 7.08 2.46 7.14
CA PHE A 108 8.23 3.09 6.55
C PHE A 108 7.87 3.64 5.17
N ASP A 109 8.75 4.39 4.54
CA ASP A 109 8.57 4.96 3.20
C ASP A 109 8.67 3.95 2.06
N GLU A 110 8.63 2.66 2.36
CA GLU A 110 8.68 1.64 1.32
C GLU A 110 7.35 1.57 0.56
N SER A 111 7.47 1.56 -0.76
CA SER A 111 6.36 1.42 -1.69
C SER A 111 5.74 0.03 -1.57
N ASP A 112 4.50 -0.02 -1.11
CA ASP A 112 3.81 -1.29 -0.85
C ASP A 112 2.53 -1.45 -1.68
N ARG A 113 1.78 -0.38 -1.87
CA ARG A 113 0.50 -0.39 -2.57
C ARG A 113 0.53 0.53 -3.78
N VAL A 114 -0.06 0.07 -4.86
CA VAL A 114 -0.16 0.82 -6.11
C VAL A 114 -1.61 1.21 -6.36
N SER A 115 -1.81 2.46 -6.77
CA SER A 115 -3.11 3.02 -7.13
C SER A 115 -3.04 3.68 -8.50
N MET A 116 -4.12 3.61 -9.25
CA MET A 116 -4.24 4.28 -10.54
C MET A 116 -5.30 5.38 -10.49
N ARG A 117 -5.09 6.46 -11.27
CA ARG A 117 -6.09 7.53 -11.50
C ARG A 117 -6.63 8.16 -10.21
N GLY A 118 -5.81 8.20 -9.17
CA GLY A 118 -6.20 8.79 -7.88
C GLY A 118 -7.30 8.03 -7.14
N THR A 119 -7.45 6.75 -7.35
CA THR A 119 -8.37 5.89 -6.59
C THR A 119 -7.63 5.20 -5.44
N GLY A 120 -8.38 4.52 -4.57
CA GLY A 120 -7.79 3.66 -3.53
C GLY A 120 -7.08 2.43 -4.13
N PRO A 121 -6.07 1.87 -3.44
CA PRO A 121 -5.28 0.73 -3.96
C PRO A 121 -6.10 -0.50 -4.34
N SER A 122 -7.18 -0.79 -3.62
CA SER A 122 -8.07 -1.94 -3.90
C SER A 122 -8.84 -1.82 -5.22
N LEU A 123 -8.91 -0.62 -5.82
CA LEU A 123 -9.53 -0.41 -7.13
C LEU A 123 -8.57 -0.62 -8.31
N THR A 124 -7.29 -0.92 -8.02
CA THR A 124 -6.26 -1.28 -9.00
C THR A 124 -5.92 -2.75 -8.85
N GLN A 125 -6.11 -3.53 -9.90
CA GLN A 125 -5.79 -4.95 -9.88
C GLN A 125 -4.30 -5.18 -10.18
N THR A 126 -3.67 -6.12 -9.47
CA THR A 126 -2.33 -6.61 -9.77
C THR A 126 -2.39 -8.06 -10.18
N LEU A 127 -1.82 -8.36 -11.34
CA LEU A 127 -1.70 -9.69 -11.92
C LEU A 127 -0.22 -10.07 -12.07
N ILE A 128 0.07 -11.35 -12.08
CA ILE A 128 1.36 -11.91 -12.52
C ILE A 128 1.03 -12.92 -13.62
N ASN A 129 1.62 -12.75 -14.81
CA ASN A 129 1.36 -13.59 -15.98
C ASN A 129 -0.15 -13.78 -16.26
N GLY A 130 -0.97 -12.73 -16.04
CA GLY A 130 -2.42 -12.75 -16.26
C GLY A 130 -3.27 -13.35 -15.14
N HIS A 131 -2.70 -13.77 -14.01
CA HIS A 131 -3.46 -14.31 -12.88
C HIS A 131 -3.24 -13.51 -11.58
N ASN A 132 -4.21 -13.57 -10.67
CA ASN A 132 -4.08 -12.97 -9.34
C ASN A 132 -3.02 -13.71 -8.51
N ILE A 133 -2.45 -13.01 -7.53
CA ILE A 133 -1.53 -13.57 -6.56
C ILE A 133 -2.09 -13.41 -5.14
N ALA A 134 -2.08 -14.49 -4.37
CA ALA A 134 -2.41 -14.46 -2.96
C ALA A 134 -1.28 -13.85 -2.14
N SER A 135 -1.61 -12.93 -1.26
CA SER A 135 -0.65 -12.30 -0.35
C SER A 135 -1.29 -12.05 1.01
N GLY A 136 -0.52 -12.24 2.08
CA GLY A 136 -0.96 -11.93 3.42
C GLY A 136 -0.43 -10.58 3.89
N ASP A 137 -1.28 -9.78 4.49
CA ASP A 137 -0.84 -8.56 5.16
C ASP A 137 -0.15 -8.90 6.48
N TRP A 138 0.85 -8.12 6.84
CA TRP A 138 1.45 -8.11 8.16
C TRP A 138 1.31 -6.71 8.76
N PHE A 139 1.25 -6.63 10.08
CA PHE A 139 0.84 -5.43 10.77
C PHE A 139 1.92 -4.95 11.73
N VAL A 140 2.11 -3.64 11.80
CA VAL A 140 3.00 -3.00 12.77
C VAL A 140 2.23 -2.53 14.00
N LEU A 141 1.03 -2.01 13.81
CA LEU A 141 0.08 -1.56 14.85
C LEU A 141 -1.34 -1.93 14.40
N GLY A 142 -2.37 -1.53 15.15
CA GLY A 142 -3.78 -1.85 14.94
C GLY A 142 -4.37 -1.51 13.56
N GLN A 143 -3.88 -2.18 12.53
CA GLN A 143 -4.22 -1.93 11.12
C GLN A 143 -5.15 -2.99 10.53
N THR A 144 -5.73 -3.86 11.36
CA THR A 144 -6.64 -4.94 10.92
C THR A 144 -7.83 -4.43 10.11
N GLY A 145 -8.34 -3.25 10.42
CA GLY A 145 -9.42 -2.59 9.68
C GLY A 145 -9.06 -2.12 8.27
N THR A 146 -7.78 -2.17 7.87
CA THR A 146 -7.32 -1.73 6.53
C THR A 146 -7.12 -2.88 5.55
N VAL A 147 -7.56 -4.09 5.88
CA VAL A 147 -7.40 -5.29 5.05
C VAL A 147 -8.24 -5.16 3.78
N GLY A 148 -7.56 -4.86 2.67
CA GLY A 148 -8.12 -4.66 1.34
C GLY A 148 -7.68 -5.74 0.35
N ARG A 149 -8.02 -5.54 -0.93
CA ARG A 149 -7.73 -6.47 -2.03
C ARG A 149 -6.40 -6.21 -2.74
N SER A 150 -5.72 -5.10 -2.40
CA SER A 150 -4.45 -4.78 -3.06
C SER A 150 -3.33 -5.71 -2.60
N VAL A 151 -2.48 -6.13 -3.55
CA VAL A 151 -1.31 -6.97 -3.28
C VAL A 151 -0.20 -6.14 -2.61
N SER A 152 0.55 -6.77 -1.70
CA SER A 152 1.76 -6.17 -1.12
C SER A 152 2.94 -6.29 -2.09
N TYR A 153 3.37 -5.17 -2.64
CA TYR A 153 4.52 -5.11 -3.55
C TYR A 153 5.86 -5.29 -2.83
N THR A 154 5.89 -5.25 -1.51
CA THR A 154 7.11 -5.57 -0.75
C THR A 154 7.55 -7.02 -0.92
N LEU A 155 6.64 -7.91 -1.38
CA LEU A 155 6.91 -9.30 -1.73
C LEU A 155 7.40 -9.49 -3.18
N LEU A 156 7.26 -8.47 -4.04
CA LEU A 156 7.54 -8.54 -5.48
C LEU A 156 8.84 -7.79 -5.82
N PRO A 157 9.99 -8.47 -5.78
CA PRO A 157 11.26 -7.83 -6.12
C PRO A 157 11.34 -7.51 -7.62
N SER A 158 12.00 -6.41 -7.94
CA SER A 158 12.16 -5.93 -9.32
C SER A 158 12.94 -6.92 -10.22
N GLU A 159 13.77 -7.75 -9.62
CA GLU A 159 14.69 -8.66 -10.34
C GLU A 159 13.99 -9.81 -11.06
N VAL A 160 12.79 -10.22 -10.61
CA VAL A 160 12.04 -11.34 -11.22
C VAL A 160 11.28 -10.95 -12.48
N VAL A 161 11.20 -9.66 -12.77
CA VAL A 161 10.35 -9.08 -13.81
C VAL A 161 11.04 -9.09 -15.17
N SER A 162 10.30 -9.45 -16.22
CA SER A 162 10.64 -9.23 -17.63
C SER A 162 10.06 -7.90 -18.14
N SER A 163 8.79 -7.66 -17.85
CA SER A 163 8.10 -6.41 -18.15
C SER A 163 6.90 -6.21 -17.23
N VAL A 164 6.41 -4.99 -17.14
CA VAL A 164 5.15 -4.67 -16.47
C VAL A 164 4.25 -3.94 -17.46
N VAL A 165 3.04 -4.46 -17.66
CA VAL A 165 2.02 -3.87 -18.53
C VAL A 165 0.93 -3.25 -17.66
N VAL A 166 0.76 -1.94 -17.77
CA VAL A 166 -0.27 -1.18 -17.05
C VAL A 166 -1.44 -0.95 -18.01
N HIS A 167 -2.50 -1.71 -17.85
CA HIS A 167 -3.73 -1.58 -18.63
C HIS A 167 -4.58 -0.43 -18.08
N LYS A 168 -4.60 0.70 -18.79
CA LYS A 168 -5.44 1.87 -18.44
C LYS A 168 -6.88 1.71 -18.91
N THR A 169 -7.11 0.91 -19.94
CA THR A 169 -8.45 0.57 -20.44
C THR A 169 -8.67 -0.93 -20.41
N SER A 170 -9.91 -1.35 -20.22
CA SER A 170 -10.30 -2.75 -20.09
C SER A 170 -10.59 -3.38 -21.47
N GLU A 171 -10.40 -4.70 -21.52
CA GLU A 171 -10.82 -5.59 -22.60
C GLU A 171 -11.59 -6.78 -22.01
N ALA A 172 -12.48 -7.39 -22.81
CA ALA A 172 -13.28 -8.51 -22.31
C ALA A 172 -12.44 -9.76 -21.98
N SER A 173 -11.27 -9.90 -22.61
CA SER A 173 -10.32 -10.99 -22.38
C SER A 173 -9.55 -10.85 -21.06
N LEU A 174 -9.40 -9.64 -20.51
CA LEU A 174 -8.73 -9.42 -19.24
C LEU A 174 -9.56 -9.92 -18.06
N VAL A 175 -8.87 -10.45 -17.05
CA VAL A 175 -9.50 -10.85 -15.77
C VAL A 175 -10.07 -9.61 -15.09
N GLU A 176 -11.31 -9.71 -14.62
CA GLU A 176 -11.98 -8.63 -13.90
C GLU A 176 -11.38 -8.40 -12.51
N GLY A 177 -11.47 -7.17 -11.98
CA GLY A 177 -11.00 -6.81 -10.63
C GLY A 177 -10.36 -5.41 -10.53
N GLY A 178 -10.15 -4.73 -11.65
CA GLY A 178 -9.53 -3.40 -11.70
C GLY A 178 -10.50 -2.33 -12.21
N VAL A 179 -11.22 -1.64 -11.32
CA VAL A 179 -12.09 -0.51 -11.70
C VAL A 179 -11.28 0.63 -12.32
N ALA A 180 -10.12 0.93 -11.75
CA ALA A 180 -9.23 2.00 -12.21
C ALA A 180 -8.24 1.55 -13.30
N GLY A 181 -8.04 0.24 -13.44
CA GLY A 181 -7.12 -0.42 -14.36
C GLY A 181 -6.44 -1.62 -13.73
N SER A 182 -5.62 -2.31 -14.52
CA SER A 182 -4.90 -3.51 -14.10
C SER A 182 -3.42 -3.39 -14.41
N ILE A 183 -2.59 -3.97 -13.53
CA ILE A 183 -1.13 -4.04 -13.68
C ILE A 183 -0.78 -5.51 -13.83
N ASP A 184 -0.20 -5.91 -14.95
CA ASP A 184 0.25 -7.27 -15.21
C ASP A 184 1.78 -7.33 -15.21
N ILE A 185 2.33 -8.09 -14.27
CA ILE A 185 3.75 -8.31 -14.09
C ILE A 185 4.13 -9.59 -14.85
N ILE A 186 4.91 -9.43 -15.90
CA ILE A 186 5.34 -10.55 -16.72
C ILE A 186 6.71 -11.03 -16.24
N THR A 187 6.83 -12.31 -15.94
CA THR A 187 8.07 -12.95 -15.52
C THR A 187 8.91 -13.38 -16.73
N ARG A 188 10.19 -13.68 -16.52
CA ARG A 188 11.11 -14.11 -17.59
C ARG A 188 10.88 -15.57 -17.95
N ARG A 189 10.99 -15.88 -19.24
CA ARG A 189 10.86 -17.24 -19.78
C ARG A 189 12.16 -17.72 -20.42
N PRO A 190 12.54 -19.00 -20.26
CA PRO A 190 13.85 -19.50 -20.68
C PRO A 190 14.02 -19.53 -22.21
N LEU A 191 12.99 -19.82 -22.99
CA LEU A 191 13.10 -19.86 -24.46
C LEU A 191 13.20 -18.47 -25.09
N GLU A 192 12.86 -17.40 -24.40
CA GLU A 192 13.01 -16.02 -24.85
C GLU A 192 14.47 -15.53 -24.83
N PHE A 193 15.36 -16.15 -24.06
CA PHE A 193 16.77 -15.77 -24.04
C PHE A 193 17.44 -15.96 -25.38
N LYS A 194 18.35 -15.06 -25.76
CA LYS A 194 19.09 -15.16 -27.02
C LYS A 194 20.09 -16.31 -27.03
N GLN A 195 20.75 -16.53 -25.90
CA GLN A 195 21.80 -17.52 -25.76
C GLN A 195 21.26 -18.84 -25.20
N SER A 196 21.90 -19.97 -25.51
CA SER A 196 21.55 -21.27 -24.94
C SER A 196 21.78 -21.33 -23.42
N LEU A 197 22.75 -20.60 -22.91
CA LEU A 197 23.01 -20.39 -21.49
C LEU A 197 23.02 -18.89 -21.18
N THR A 198 22.21 -18.48 -20.26
CA THR A 198 22.19 -17.12 -19.73
C THR A 198 22.42 -17.16 -18.22
N VAL A 199 23.39 -16.41 -17.73
CA VAL A 199 23.68 -16.28 -16.32
C VAL A 199 23.66 -14.80 -15.99
N SER A 200 22.86 -14.41 -15.00
CA SER A 200 22.85 -13.06 -14.46
C SER A 200 22.98 -13.14 -12.94
N ALA A 201 23.87 -12.33 -12.39
CA ALA A 201 24.05 -12.26 -10.94
C ALA A 201 24.29 -10.81 -10.52
N SER A 202 23.77 -10.45 -9.36
CA SER A 202 24.09 -9.17 -8.72
C SER A 202 24.42 -9.38 -7.25
N ALA A 203 25.39 -8.62 -6.77
CA ALA A 203 25.75 -8.55 -5.36
C ALA A 203 25.94 -7.08 -4.98
N GLY A 204 25.28 -6.66 -3.91
CA GLY A 204 25.23 -5.27 -3.52
C GLY A 204 25.26 -5.05 -2.00
N LEU A 205 25.57 -3.81 -1.66
CA LEU A 205 25.49 -3.28 -0.31
C LEU A 205 24.53 -2.11 -0.29
N VAL A 206 23.71 -2.02 0.75
CA VAL A 206 22.84 -0.88 1.02
C VAL A 206 23.24 -0.22 2.35
N TYR A 207 23.53 1.06 2.32
CA TYR A 207 23.76 1.87 3.51
C TYR A 207 22.54 2.77 3.76
N SER A 208 21.93 2.63 4.93
CA SER A 208 20.83 3.47 5.41
C SER A 208 21.39 4.48 6.42
N ASP A 209 21.28 5.76 6.13
CA ASP A 209 21.97 6.82 6.90
C ASP A 209 21.38 7.04 8.29
N LEU A 210 20.06 6.93 8.45
CA LEU A 210 19.38 7.17 9.72
C LEU A 210 19.66 6.08 10.76
N PRO A 211 19.56 4.76 10.46
CA PRO A 211 20.01 3.70 11.35
C PRO A 211 21.53 3.53 11.35
N ALA A 212 22.28 4.13 10.42
CA ALA A 212 23.72 3.99 10.21
C ALA A 212 24.16 2.52 10.07
N LYS A 213 23.45 1.75 9.23
CA LYS A 213 23.68 0.33 8.98
C LYS A 213 23.97 0.06 7.51
N THR A 214 24.84 -0.94 7.29
CA THR A 214 25.13 -1.47 5.94
C THR A 214 24.69 -2.92 5.90
N ASP A 215 23.91 -3.26 4.88
CA ASP A 215 23.32 -4.57 4.67
C ASP A 215 23.67 -5.11 3.29
N GLY A 216 23.53 -6.42 3.10
CA GLY A 216 23.82 -7.09 1.84
C GLY A 216 22.56 -7.45 1.06
N GLN A 217 22.69 -7.45 -0.26
CA GLN A 217 21.70 -7.96 -1.20
C GLN A 217 22.35 -8.83 -2.27
N PHE A 218 21.65 -9.87 -2.68
CA PHE A 218 22.13 -10.82 -3.68
C PHE A 218 20.98 -11.32 -4.55
N ASN A 219 21.24 -11.46 -5.84
CA ASN A 219 20.34 -12.11 -6.80
C ASN A 219 21.16 -12.90 -7.81
N ALA A 220 20.67 -14.07 -8.22
CA ALA A 220 21.26 -14.86 -9.28
C ALA A 220 20.19 -15.58 -10.09
N LEU A 221 20.35 -15.54 -11.41
CA LEU A 221 19.50 -16.20 -12.39
C LEU A 221 20.38 -17.08 -13.29
N VAL A 222 19.90 -18.28 -13.54
CA VAL A 222 20.47 -19.19 -14.56
C VAL A 222 19.32 -19.64 -15.45
N GLY A 223 19.43 -19.32 -16.73
CA GLY A 223 18.52 -19.77 -17.78
C GLY A 223 19.29 -20.65 -18.78
N TRP A 224 18.74 -21.79 -19.11
CA TRP A 224 19.28 -22.66 -20.11
C TRP A 224 18.20 -23.11 -21.08
N LYS A 225 18.55 -23.18 -22.35
CA LYS A 225 17.72 -23.81 -23.39
C LYS A 225 18.57 -24.68 -24.32
N ASN A 226 17.92 -25.69 -24.87
CA ASN A 226 18.58 -26.50 -25.88
C ASN A 226 18.78 -25.71 -27.18
N ASP A 227 19.73 -26.14 -28.00
CA ASP A 227 20.11 -25.42 -29.23
C ASP A 227 18.97 -25.30 -30.25
N VAL A 228 18.00 -26.21 -30.19
CA VAL A 228 16.82 -26.20 -31.07
C VAL A 228 15.73 -25.24 -30.57
N GLY A 229 15.81 -24.77 -29.32
CA GLY A 229 14.81 -23.88 -28.71
C GLY A 229 13.47 -24.57 -28.42
N THR A 230 13.47 -25.87 -28.16
CA THR A 230 12.26 -26.67 -27.85
C THR A 230 12.11 -26.97 -26.37
N PHE A 231 13.13 -26.79 -25.56
CA PHE A 231 13.10 -26.99 -24.13
C PHE A 231 13.99 -25.97 -23.42
N GLY A 232 13.48 -25.36 -22.38
CA GLY A 232 14.21 -24.41 -21.57
C GLY A 232 13.86 -24.52 -20.09
N VAL A 233 14.83 -24.11 -19.25
CA VAL A 233 14.74 -24.08 -17.81
C VAL A 233 15.33 -22.77 -17.31
N LEU A 234 14.61 -22.10 -16.40
CA LEU A 234 15.09 -20.93 -15.69
C LEU A 234 14.95 -21.17 -14.18
N VAL A 235 15.96 -20.78 -13.41
CA VAL A 235 15.92 -20.72 -11.95
C VAL A 235 16.55 -19.41 -11.52
N GLN A 236 15.89 -18.70 -10.62
CA GLN A 236 16.38 -17.47 -10.03
C GLN A 236 16.17 -17.50 -8.52
N GLY A 237 17.14 -16.97 -7.76
CA GLY A 237 17.05 -16.78 -6.32
C GLY A 237 17.53 -15.42 -5.90
N PHE A 238 16.91 -14.87 -4.86
CA PHE A 238 17.26 -13.57 -4.29
C PHE A 238 17.28 -13.59 -2.76
N SER A 239 18.10 -12.73 -2.18
CA SER A 239 18.17 -12.47 -0.75
C SER A 239 18.57 -11.04 -0.51
N GLU A 240 17.83 -10.36 0.36
CA GLU A 240 18.05 -8.97 0.71
C GLU A 240 17.82 -8.77 2.21
N THR A 241 18.71 -8.03 2.86
CA THR A 241 18.51 -7.54 4.23
C THR A 241 18.54 -6.03 4.22
N ARG A 242 17.70 -5.38 5.04
CA ARG A 242 17.68 -3.93 5.24
C ARG A 242 17.35 -3.58 6.68
N HIS A 243 18.12 -2.66 7.25
CA HIS A 243 17.77 -1.99 8.48
C HIS A 243 17.15 -0.63 8.17
N LEU A 244 15.96 -0.41 8.71
CA LEU A 244 15.17 0.80 8.53
C LEU A 244 14.98 1.49 9.88
N ARG A 245 14.93 2.83 9.84
CA ARG A 245 14.58 3.67 10.98
C ARG A 245 13.68 4.80 10.53
N ARG A 246 12.67 5.08 11.34
CA ARG A 246 11.80 6.24 11.21
C ARG A 246 11.78 6.97 12.53
N ASP A 247 12.06 8.27 12.49
CA ASP A 247 11.87 9.16 13.62
C ASP A 247 10.61 9.99 13.40
N GLY A 248 9.75 10.08 14.40
CA GLY A 248 8.50 10.81 14.26
C GLY A 248 8.03 11.52 15.52
N VAL A 249 7.09 12.44 15.31
CA VAL A 249 6.21 12.98 16.34
C VAL A 249 4.79 12.76 15.90
N GLU A 250 3.98 12.16 16.78
CA GLU A 250 2.60 11.78 16.53
C GLU A 250 1.67 12.49 17.51
N VAL A 251 0.49 12.93 17.04
CA VAL A 251 -0.63 13.39 17.88
C VAL A 251 -1.71 12.31 17.78
N LEU A 252 -1.84 11.51 18.83
CA LEU A 252 -2.68 10.32 18.83
C LEU A 252 -4.09 10.63 19.37
N GLY A 253 -4.83 11.42 18.60
CA GLY A 253 -6.19 11.80 18.89
C GLY A 253 -6.37 13.11 19.65
N PHE A 254 -7.62 13.49 19.76
CA PHE A 254 -8.04 14.66 20.53
C PHE A 254 -9.24 14.27 21.41
N ASP A 255 -9.16 14.61 22.68
CA ASP A 255 -10.24 14.49 23.63
C ASP A 255 -10.90 15.86 23.85
N THR A 256 -12.00 15.92 24.56
CA THR A 256 -12.82 17.13 24.73
C THR A 256 -12.95 17.47 26.21
N ILE A 257 -12.72 18.73 26.56
CA ILE A 257 -12.94 19.25 27.91
C ILE A 257 -14.42 19.15 28.25
N GLN A 258 -14.72 18.48 29.35
CA GLN A 258 -16.10 18.33 29.85
C GLN A 258 -16.49 19.48 30.75
N ALA A 259 -17.80 19.75 30.91
CA ALA A 259 -18.28 20.81 31.77
C ALA A 259 -17.92 20.63 33.27
N THR A 260 -17.66 19.37 33.66
CA THR A 260 -17.26 19.01 35.02
C THR A 260 -15.76 19.07 35.26
N ASP A 261 -14.96 19.26 34.19
CA ASP A 261 -13.50 19.26 34.31
C ASP A 261 -12.96 20.49 35.05
N PRO A 262 -11.94 20.36 35.88
CA PRO A 262 -11.29 21.46 36.57
C PRO A 262 -10.85 22.60 35.64
N SER A 263 -10.37 22.31 34.46
CA SER A 263 -9.97 23.30 33.45
C SER A 263 -11.16 24.15 32.96
N ALA A 264 -12.35 23.56 32.75
CA ALA A 264 -13.56 24.29 32.37
C ALA A 264 -14.11 25.13 33.51
N GLN A 265 -13.99 24.63 34.74
CA GLN A 265 -14.50 25.29 35.95
C GLN A 265 -13.60 26.42 36.46
N ALA A 266 -12.34 26.50 35.96
CA ALA A 266 -11.37 27.50 36.40
C ALA A 266 -11.71 28.94 35.95
N GLY A 267 -12.73 29.14 35.12
CA GLY A 267 -13.14 30.47 34.62
C GLY A 267 -12.12 31.13 33.69
N LEU A 268 -11.23 30.38 33.09
CA LEU A 268 -10.20 30.87 32.17
C LEU A 268 -10.80 31.27 30.82
N PRO A 269 -10.46 32.45 30.25
CA PRO A 269 -11.05 32.92 29.00
C PRO A 269 -10.83 31.96 27.84
N GLY A 270 -11.92 31.50 27.20
CA GLY A 270 -11.88 30.60 26.04
C GLY A 270 -11.58 29.13 26.35
N LEU A 271 -11.20 28.78 27.58
CA LEU A 271 -11.01 27.40 28.03
C LEU A 271 -12.27 26.89 28.69
N VAL A 272 -13.19 26.39 27.89
CA VAL A 272 -14.55 26.01 28.27
C VAL A 272 -14.85 24.59 27.82
N ALA A 273 -15.96 24.02 28.32
CA ALA A 273 -16.45 22.74 27.82
C ALA A 273 -16.62 22.76 26.28
N GLY A 274 -16.24 21.67 25.62
CA GLY A 274 -16.25 21.54 24.18
C GLY A 274 -14.90 21.85 23.49
N VAL A 275 -13.98 22.51 24.18
CA VAL A 275 -12.61 22.70 23.65
C VAL A 275 -11.88 21.35 23.59
N LYS A 276 -11.27 21.07 22.45
CA LYS A 276 -10.51 19.82 22.23
C LYS A 276 -9.04 20.00 22.60
N TYR A 277 -8.42 18.98 23.16
CA TYR A 277 -7.01 18.95 23.51
C TYR A 277 -6.37 17.65 23.00
N PRO A 278 -5.04 17.63 22.71
CA PRO A 278 -4.38 16.39 22.25
C PRO A 278 -4.42 15.32 23.34
N ASP A 279 -4.87 14.13 22.99
CA ASP A 279 -4.91 12.99 23.89
C ASP A 279 -3.49 12.52 24.25
N LEU A 280 -2.66 12.27 23.24
CA LEU A 280 -1.23 11.94 23.36
C LEU A 280 -0.41 12.71 22.32
N ILE A 281 0.79 13.16 22.70
CA ILE A 281 1.80 13.67 21.74
C ILE A 281 3.07 12.86 21.94
N GLY A 282 3.47 12.03 20.97
CA GLY A 282 4.51 11.02 21.09
C GLY A 282 5.75 11.23 20.24
N GLU A 283 6.91 10.97 20.83
CA GLU A 283 8.16 10.73 20.13
C GLU A 283 8.17 9.29 19.65
N ALA A 284 7.92 9.07 18.36
CA ALA A 284 7.81 7.76 17.78
C ALA A 284 9.12 7.33 17.11
N LEU A 285 9.83 6.40 17.73
CA LEU A 285 11.01 5.74 17.17
C LEU A 285 10.63 4.36 16.66
N PHE A 286 10.69 4.18 15.33
CA PHE A 286 10.50 2.90 14.70
C PHE A 286 11.82 2.36 14.16
N LEU A 287 12.14 1.12 14.48
CA LEU A 287 13.29 0.37 13.97
C LEU A 287 12.80 -0.95 13.38
N GLN A 288 13.32 -1.30 12.22
CA GLN A 288 12.98 -2.57 11.58
C GLN A 288 14.19 -3.21 10.94
N GLU A 289 14.37 -4.51 11.18
CA GLU A 289 15.18 -5.37 10.35
C GLU A 289 14.26 -6.13 9.41
N ARG A 290 14.46 -5.93 8.12
CA ARG A 290 13.68 -6.57 7.06
C ARG A 290 14.58 -7.48 6.26
N LYS A 291 14.18 -8.75 6.16
CA LYS A 291 14.85 -9.76 5.35
C LYS A 291 13.87 -10.34 4.35
N ARG A 292 14.20 -10.25 3.08
CA ARG A 292 13.42 -10.83 2.00
C ARG A 292 14.25 -11.90 1.29
N THR A 293 13.66 -13.08 1.11
CA THR A 293 14.28 -14.21 0.39
C THR A 293 13.25 -14.90 -0.48
N GLY A 294 13.68 -15.40 -1.63
CA GLY A 294 12.76 -16.10 -2.52
C GLY A 294 13.40 -16.48 -3.82
N GLY A 295 12.56 -16.82 -4.78
CA GLY A 295 12.99 -17.16 -6.12
C GLY A 295 11.85 -17.50 -7.06
N THR A 296 12.22 -17.74 -8.31
CA THR A 296 11.33 -18.21 -9.37
C THR A 296 11.96 -19.39 -10.08
N PHE A 297 11.12 -20.22 -10.66
CA PHE A 297 11.52 -21.17 -11.68
C PHE A 297 10.54 -21.13 -12.84
N ASP A 298 11.02 -21.54 -14.02
CA ASP A 298 10.22 -21.65 -15.24
C ASP A 298 10.76 -22.81 -16.09
N LEU A 299 9.83 -23.66 -16.52
CA LEU A 299 10.08 -24.82 -17.38
C LEU A 299 9.23 -24.69 -18.64
N GLU A 300 9.86 -24.40 -19.76
CA GLU A 300 9.15 -24.21 -21.03
C GLU A 300 9.49 -25.34 -21.99
N LEU A 301 8.46 -25.94 -22.60
CA LEU A 301 8.56 -27.04 -23.54
C LEU A 301 7.76 -26.76 -24.81
N LYS A 302 8.39 -26.86 -25.96
CA LYS A 302 7.78 -26.78 -27.30
C LYS A 302 7.96 -28.13 -28.03
N PRO A 303 7.08 -29.13 -27.79
CA PRO A 303 7.16 -30.44 -28.43
C PRO A 303 7.00 -30.37 -29.96
N SER A 304 6.29 -29.35 -30.45
CA SER A 304 6.12 -29.00 -31.84
C SER A 304 5.98 -27.49 -32.01
N ASN A 305 5.94 -27.00 -33.23
CA ASN A 305 5.65 -25.57 -33.48
C ASN A 305 4.25 -25.17 -33.05
N ASP A 306 3.34 -26.11 -32.90
CA ASP A 306 1.92 -25.88 -32.58
C ASP A 306 1.64 -25.99 -31.09
N ILE A 307 2.58 -26.45 -30.27
CA ILE A 307 2.39 -26.69 -28.84
C ILE A 307 3.49 -26.01 -28.05
N THR A 308 3.11 -25.15 -27.12
CA THR A 308 3.97 -24.61 -26.07
C THR A 308 3.34 -24.90 -24.72
N LEU A 309 4.11 -25.48 -23.82
CA LEU A 309 3.75 -25.77 -22.44
C LEU A 309 4.74 -25.04 -21.53
N ASP A 310 4.22 -24.41 -20.51
CA ASP A 310 4.99 -23.64 -19.56
C ASP A 310 4.55 -23.99 -18.14
N LEU A 311 5.49 -24.25 -17.25
CA LEU A 311 5.25 -24.45 -15.83
C LEU A 311 6.15 -23.50 -15.07
N ASN A 312 5.53 -22.51 -14.44
CA ASN A 312 6.27 -21.49 -13.70
C ASN A 312 5.81 -21.39 -12.24
N GLY A 313 6.72 -20.90 -11.40
CA GLY A 313 6.43 -20.74 -10.00
C GLY A 313 7.29 -19.65 -9.35
N PHE A 314 6.76 -19.11 -8.29
CA PHE A 314 7.32 -18.02 -7.51
C PHE A 314 7.16 -18.28 -6.03
N LEU A 315 8.15 -17.87 -5.26
CA LEU A 315 8.15 -17.90 -3.80
C LEU A 315 8.81 -16.63 -3.27
N SER A 316 8.18 -15.92 -2.35
CA SER A 316 8.78 -14.81 -1.62
C SER A 316 8.40 -14.85 -0.15
N ASN A 317 9.39 -14.75 0.70
CA ASN A 317 9.26 -14.61 2.15
C ASN A 317 9.84 -13.27 2.58
N GLN A 318 9.11 -12.55 3.43
CA GLN A 318 9.58 -11.36 4.09
C GLN A 318 9.45 -11.53 5.60
N GLU A 319 10.56 -11.40 6.31
CA GLU A 319 10.60 -11.21 7.76
C GLU A 319 10.83 -9.73 8.04
N ALA A 320 10.09 -9.18 8.98
CA ALA A 320 10.12 -7.76 9.32
C ALA A 320 10.04 -7.59 10.84
N THR A 321 11.14 -7.91 11.54
CA THR A 321 11.23 -7.68 12.98
C THR A 321 11.15 -6.19 13.27
N ASN A 322 10.06 -5.76 13.91
CA ASN A 322 9.78 -4.36 14.18
C ASN A 322 9.93 -4.04 15.67
N ILE A 323 10.48 -2.88 15.96
CA ILE A 323 10.57 -2.30 17.30
C ILE A 323 10.03 -0.89 17.20
N ASN A 324 9.07 -0.54 18.03
CA ASN A 324 8.66 0.85 18.19
C ASN A 324 8.73 1.27 19.66
N ARG A 325 9.06 2.53 19.86
CA ARG A 325 9.14 3.18 21.16
C ARG A 325 8.49 4.53 21.05
N ASN A 326 7.52 4.79 21.91
CA ASN A 326 6.75 6.01 21.89
C ASN A 326 6.82 6.65 23.28
N TYR A 327 7.58 7.73 23.40
CA TYR A 327 7.61 8.56 24.60
C TYR A 327 6.65 9.72 24.40
N MET A 328 5.58 9.77 25.19
CA MET A 328 4.40 10.57 24.88
C MET A 328 4.02 11.50 26.02
N PHE A 329 3.65 12.75 25.70
CA PHE A 329 2.89 13.63 26.57
C PHE A 329 1.51 13.02 26.84
N PHE A 330 1.10 12.96 28.10
CA PHE A 330 -0.14 12.30 28.52
C PHE A 330 -1.29 13.33 28.66
N GLY A 331 -1.76 13.84 27.51
CA GLY A 331 -2.80 14.87 27.46
C GLY A 331 -4.10 14.47 28.12
N ARG A 332 -4.51 13.19 28.02
CA ARG A 332 -5.70 12.64 28.69
C ARG A 332 -5.70 12.85 30.22
N LYS A 333 -4.54 12.86 30.86
CA LYS A 333 -4.38 13.09 32.30
C LYS A 333 -4.16 14.57 32.66
N LEU A 334 -3.99 15.43 31.67
CA LEU A 334 -3.67 16.84 31.88
C LEU A 334 -4.78 17.78 31.36
N GLY A 335 -5.26 17.61 30.14
CA GLY A 335 -6.08 18.57 29.42
C GLY A 335 -7.36 19.01 30.12
N GLY A 336 -8.18 18.07 30.57
CA GLY A 336 -9.38 18.37 31.40
C GLY A 336 -9.07 18.45 32.90
N ALA A 337 -8.19 17.54 33.39
CA ALA A 337 -7.94 17.29 34.81
C ALA A 337 -7.04 18.33 35.51
N GLN A 338 -6.19 19.05 34.79
CA GLN A 338 -5.27 20.05 35.33
C GLN A 338 -5.63 21.43 34.77
N VAL A 339 -5.48 22.46 35.59
CA VAL A 339 -5.67 23.87 35.17
C VAL A 339 -4.32 24.38 34.64
N PRO A 340 -4.21 24.78 33.35
CA PRO A 340 -2.94 25.24 32.80
C PRO A 340 -2.56 26.63 33.36
N THR A 341 -1.27 26.86 33.55
CA THR A 341 -0.72 28.16 33.98
C THR A 341 -0.55 29.15 32.82
N SER A 342 -0.39 28.61 31.59
CA SER A 342 -0.45 29.37 30.34
C SER A 342 -1.04 28.48 29.24
N TYR A 343 -1.79 29.11 28.31
CA TYR A 343 -2.47 28.33 27.26
C TYR A 343 -2.84 29.19 26.05
N THR A 344 -3.11 28.54 24.92
CA THR A 344 -3.70 29.15 23.73
C THR A 344 -4.81 28.24 23.21
N VAL A 345 -5.99 28.84 23.00
CA VAL A 345 -7.12 28.19 22.32
C VAL A 345 -7.31 28.84 20.96
N SER A 346 -7.37 28.06 19.90
CA SER A 346 -7.67 28.51 18.54
C SER A 346 -8.59 27.49 17.85
N ASP A 347 -9.63 28.01 17.20
CA ASP A 347 -10.61 27.21 16.44
C ASP A 347 -11.21 26.01 17.21
N GLY A 348 -11.43 26.21 18.52
CA GLY A 348 -11.99 25.19 19.42
C GLY A 348 -10.96 24.13 19.87
N TYR A 349 -9.67 24.34 19.61
CA TYR A 349 -8.58 23.47 20.05
C TYR A 349 -7.65 24.19 21.02
N LEU A 350 -7.25 23.49 22.08
CA LEU A 350 -6.13 23.88 22.95
C LEU A 350 -4.83 23.57 22.20
N THR A 351 -4.26 24.58 21.56
CA THR A 351 -3.09 24.43 20.67
C THR A 351 -1.76 24.51 21.40
N SER A 352 -1.73 25.07 22.61
CA SER A 352 -0.60 25.02 23.52
C SER A 352 -1.06 25.14 24.98
N ALA A 353 -0.34 24.51 25.88
CA ALA A 353 -0.55 24.66 27.31
C ALA A 353 0.72 24.35 28.10
N THR A 354 0.84 24.99 29.28
CA THR A 354 1.84 24.67 30.30
C THR A 354 1.11 24.33 31.59
N TYR A 355 1.50 23.25 32.23
CA TYR A 355 0.95 22.76 33.48
C TYR A 355 2.06 22.73 34.53
N ASP A 356 1.75 23.25 35.71
CA ASP A 356 2.62 23.26 36.89
C ASP A 356 1.84 22.68 38.08
N ASN A 357 2.34 21.63 38.69
CA ASN A 357 1.75 21.01 39.87
C ASN A 357 2.85 20.53 40.81
N ALA A 358 3.10 21.29 41.92
CA ALA A 358 4.13 20.95 42.90
C ALA A 358 3.90 19.58 43.56
N GLY A 359 2.64 19.06 43.58
CA GLY A 359 2.31 17.74 44.08
C GLY A 359 2.61 16.58 43.11
N GLY A 360 3.06 16.94 41.90
CA GLY A 360 3.30 15.98 40.82
C GLY A 360 2.05 15.66 40.00
N MET A 361 2.27 15.25 38.77
CA MET A 361 1.23 14.84 37.82
C MET A 361 1.75 13.74 36.91
N MET A 362 0.85 12.94 36.35
CA MET A 362 1.16 11.99 35.28
C MET A 362 1.35 12.77 33.97
N ALA A 363 2.61 13.14 33.69
CA ALA A 363 2.93 14.05 32.59
C ALA A 363 3.21 13.31 31.28
N GLY A 364 3.59 12.04 31.35
CA GLY A 364 3.94 11.26 30.18
C GLY A 364 3.66 9.78 30.35
N ILE A 365 3.68 9.09 29.23
CA ILE A 365 3.62 7.64 29.13
C ILE A 365 4.68 7.17 28.13
N TYR A 366 5.34 6.07 28.40
CA TYR A 366 6.42 5.53 27.59
C TYR A 366 6.19 4.06 27.26
N ASP A 367 6.00 3.80 25.98
CA ASP A 367 5.79 2.46 25.43
C ASP A 367 7.02 1.95 24.72
N GLN A 368 7.32 0.69 24.94
CA GLN A 368 8.33 -0.05 24.21
C GLN A 368 7.73 -1.35 23.70
N ILE A 369 7.79 -1.56 22.40
CA ILE A 369 7.12 -2.68 21.75
C ILE A 369 8.10 -3.34 20.77
N SER A 370 8.18 -4.67 20.84
CA SER A 370 8.95 -5.50 19.91
C SER A 370 8.04 -6.55 19.27
N ARG A 371 8.15 -6.75 17.95
CA ARG A 371 7.39 -7.75 17.18
C ARG A 371 8.36 -8.68 16.46
N PRO A 372 8.93 -9.68 17.18
CA PRO A 372 9.81 -10.66 16.56
C PRO A 372 9.02 -11.60 15.64
N GLY A 373 9.60 -11.94 14.48
CA GLY A 373 9.02 -12.90 13.54
C GLY A 373 7.78 -12.40 12.78
N ALA A 374 7.48 -11.09 12.82
CA ALA A 374 6.48 -10.50 11.97
C ALA A 374 6.92 -10.57 10.50
N GLY A 375 5.97 -10.72 9.58
CA GLY A 375 6.28 -10.78 8.17
C GLY A 375 5.18 -11.41 7.32
N SER A 376 5.48 -11.60 6.05
CA SER A 376 4.55 -12.13 5.07
C SER A 376 5.21 -13.10 4.09
N HIS A 377 4.35 -13.87 3.43
CA HIS A 377 4.73 -14.89 2.47
C HIS A 377 3.76 -14.87 1.29
N SER A 378 4.28 -15.13 0.10
CA SER A 378 3.48 -15.37 -1.10
C SER A 378 4.16 -16.39 -1.98
N GLN A 379 3.38 -17.27 -2.56
CA GLN A 379 3.85 -18.25 -3.56
C GLN A 379 2.74 -18.58 -4.55
N TYR A 380 3.15 -18.96 -5.76
CA TYR A 380 2.24 -19.53 -6.74
C TYR A 380 2.92 -20.64 -7.56
N LEU A 381 2.09 -21.48 -8.13
CA LEU A 381 2.44 -22.43 -9.19
C LEU A 381 1.39 -22.29 -10.28
N ASP A 382 1.85 -22.06 -11.51
CA ASP A 382 1.00 -21.85 -12.68
C ASP A 382 1.46 -22.71 -13.85
N PHE A 383 0.51 -23.24 -14.59
CA PHE A 383 0.71 -24.01 -15.81
C PHE A 383 -0.03 -23.36 -16.96
N ASP A 384 0.70 -22.96 -17.99
CA ASP A 384 0.19 -22.44 -19.25
C ASP A 384 0.36 -23.46 -20.38
N GLY A 385 -0.66 -23.60 -21.21
CA GLY A 385 -0.61 -24.37 -22.45
C GLY A 385 -1.11 -23.54 -23.63
N LYS A 386 -0.36 -23.51 -24.73
CA LYS A 386 -0.73 -22.87 -25.99
C LYS A 386 -0.73 -23.92 -27.09
N PHE A 387 -1.85 -24.04 -27.82
CA PHE A 387 -2.07 -25.05 -28.85
C PHE A 387 -2.58 -24.37 -30.12
N GLN A 388 -1.81 -24.43 -31.20
CA GLN A 388 -2.29 -24.10 -32.53
C GLN A 388 -3.07 -25.30 -33.07
N VAL A 389 -4.39 -25.35 -32.87
CA VAL A 389 -5.23 -26.51 -33.21
C VAL A 389 -5.43 -26.64 -34.72
N THR A 390 -5.55 -25.50 -35.39
CA THR A 390 -5.55 -25.38 -36.86
C THR A 390 -4.89 -24.08 -37.26
N ASP A 391 -4.65 -23.83 -38.53
CA ASP A 391 -4.04 -22.59 -39.02
C ASP A 391 -4.81 -21.32 -38.54
N LYS A 392 -6.09 -21.46 -38.25
CA LYS A 392 -6.99 -20.37 -37.85
C LYS A 392 -7.43 -20.44 -36.38
N PHE A 393 -7.17 -21.52 -35.68
CA PHE A 393 -7.67 -21.72 -34.32
C PHE A 393 -6.55 -21.99 -33.34
N LYS A 394 -6.40 -21.09 -32.37
CA LYS A 394 -5.49 -21.21 -31.23
C LYS A 394 -6.29 -21.39 -29.95
N LEU A 395 -5.88 -22.35 -29.12
CA LEU A 395 -6.39 -22.60 -27.79
C LEU A 395 -5.31 -22.30 -26.77
N THR A 396 -5.67 -21.61 -25.68
CA THR A 396 -4.78 -21.35 -24.54
C THR A 396 -5.46 -21.84 -23.27
N THR A 397 -4.72 -22.51 -22.40
CA THR A 397 -5.19 -22.94 -21.07
C THR A 397 -4.26 -22.41 -20.00
N GLN A 398 -4.81 -22.03 -18.86
CA GLN A 398 -4.07 -21.66 -17.68
C GLN A 398 -4.68 -22.35 -16.46
N LEU A 399 -3.86 -23.00 -15.64
CA LEU A 399 -4.26 -23.69 -14.41
C LEU A 399 -3.27 -23.34 -13.30
N GLY A 400 -3.76 -22.88 -12.16
CA GLY A 400 -2.83 -22.51 -11.13
C GLY A 400 -3.40 -22.43 -9.72
N THR A 401 -2.49 -22.23 -8.79
CA THR A 401 -2.77 -22.03 -7.38
C THR A 401 -1.80 -21.03 -6.79
N SER A 402 -2.30 -20.16 -5.94
CA SER A 402 -1.50 -19.24 -5.15
C SER A 402 -1.88 -19.31 -3.68
N THR A 403 -0.90 -19.18 -2.79
CA THR A 403 -1.13 -19.10 -1.35
C THR A 403 -0.23 -18.03 -0.74
N GLY A 404 -0.76 -17.34 0.25
CA GLY A 404 -0.04 -16.33 1.00
C GLY A 404 -0.45 -16.30 2.46
N TYR A 405 0.40 -15.79 3.30
CA TYR A 405 0.05 -15.47 4.68
C TYR A 405 0.80 -14.24 5.16
N GLY A 406 0.19 -13.53 6.09
CA GLY A 406 0.84 -12.51 6.90
C GLY A 406 0.70 -12.86 8.38
N LYS A 407 1.69 -12.52 9.18
CA LYS A 407 1.68 -12.82 10.61
C LYS A 407 2.41 -11.76 11.44
N SER A 408 1.94 -11.56 12.64
CA SER A 408 2.65 -10.92 13.75
C SER A 408 2.48 -11.82 14.98
N PRO A 409 3.35 -12.84 15.16
CA PRO A 409 3.09 -13.93 16.09
C PRO A 409 3.21 -13.53 17.56
N ASN A 410 4.01 -12.52 17.85
CA ASN A 410 4.24 -12.04 19.22
C ASN A 410 4.39 -10.52 19.23
N GLN A 411 3.89 -9.93 20.29
CA GLN A 411 4.13 -8.55 20.65
C GLN A 411 4.62 -8.50 22.09
N ASP A 412 5.91 -8.14 22.25
CA ASP A 412 6.55 -8.01 23.56
C ASP A 412 6.57 -6.54 23.94
N VAL A 413 6.05 -6.21 25.12
CA VAL A 413 5.72 -4.83 25.48
C VAL A 413 6.16 -4.47 26.89
N ALA A 414 6.47 -3.20 27.09
CA ALA A 414 6.57 -2.57 28.39
C ALA A 414 6.02 -1.14 28.30
N GLU A 415 5.18 -0.76 29.24
CA GLU A 415 4.68 0.59 29.40
C GLU A 415 5.07 1.16 30.73
N THR A 416 5.39 2.44 30.78
CA THR A 416 5.80 3.15 31.99
C THR A 416 5.18 4.54 32.04
N VAL A 417 4.54 4.89 33.14
CA VAL A 417 4.03 6.25 33.38
C VAL A 417 5.15 7.16 33.85
N VAL A 418 5.21 8.38 33.34
CA VAL A 418 6.21 9.39 33.66
C VAL A 418 5.60 10.48 34.50
N GLY A 419 6.06 10.60 35.75
CA GLY A 419 5.67 11.66 36.67
C GLY A 419 6.54 12.91 36.49
N ALA A 420 5.95 14.10 36.63
CA ALA A 420 6.65 15.38 36.62
C ALA A 420 5.89 16.42 37.44
N THR A 421 6.55 17.54 37.74
CA THR A 421 5.89 18.72 38.35
C THR A 421 5.60 19.81 37.31
N GLN A 422 6.19 19.72 36.13
CA GLN A 422 5.93 20.64 35.01
C GLN A 422 5.88 19.88 33.69
N ALA A 423 4.90 20.20 32.84
CA ALA A 423 4.76 19.71 31.49
C ALA A 423 4.17 20.76 30.56
N SER A 424 4.54 20.76 29.30
CA SER A 424 3.99 21.67 28.31
C SER A 424 3.94 21.04 26.93
N PHE A 425 3.06 21.57 26.07
CA PHE A 425 3.03 21.19 24.67
C PHE A 425 2.67 22.38 23.75
N SER A 426 2.99 22.22 22.47
CA SER A 426 2.54 23.09 21.37
C SER A 426 2.32 22.25 20.10
N LEU A 427 1.16 22.41 19.46
CA LEU A 427 0.82 21.70 18.22
C LEU A 427 1.58 22.25 16.99
N ASN A 428 2.05 23.51 17.01
CA ASN A 428 2.85 24.15 15.97
C ASN A 428 2.15 24.25 14.58
N GLY A 429 0.85 24.00 14.51
CA GLY A 429 0.04 24.04 13.28
C GLY A 429 0.14 22.74 12.44
N PRO A 430 -0.72 22.61 11.41
CA PRO A 430 -1.01 21.33 10.74
C PRO A 430 0.18 20.71 9.99
N HIS A 431 1.09 21.53 9.48
CA HIS A 431 2.22 21.09 8.64
C HIS A 431 3.54 21.01 9.40
N ASN A 432 3.52 21.05 10.75
CA ASN A 432 4.69 20.96 11.60
C ASN A 432 4.57 19.82 12.60
N ALA A 433 5.70 19.33 13.08
CA ALA A 433 5.72 18.43 14.20
C ALA A 433 5.28 19.15 15.48
N ALA A 434 4.42 18.52 16.26
CA ALA A 434 4.11 19.01 17.59
C ALA A 434 5.34 18.96 18.49
N SER A 435 5.38 19.82 19.48
CA SER A 435 6.43 19.89 20.50
C SER A 435 5.86 19.58 21.85
N TRP A 436 6.65 18.98 22.74
CA TRP A 436 6.30 18.88 24.15
C TRP A 436 7.56 18.87 25.01
N ALA A 437 7.41 19.17 26.27
CA ALA A 437 8.49 19.20 27.22
C ALA A 437 7.98 18.81 28.63
N THR A 438 8.89 18.31 29.43
CA THR A 438 8.65 17.97 30.83
C THR A 438 9.92 18.27 31.63
N ASN A 439 9.76 18.58 32.92
CA ASN A 439 10.87 18.66 33.84
C ASN A 439 11.23 17.32 34.50
N ALA A 440 10.66 16.24 34.04
CA ALA A 440 11.15 14.90 34.34
C ALA A 440 12.60 14.80 33.91
N THR A 441 13.51 14.70 34.87
CA THR A 441 14.96 14.86 34.64
C THR A 441 15.66 13.55 34.26
N SER A 442 14.94 12.44 34.24
CA SER A 442 15.56 11.15 34.10
C SER A 442 15.38 10.52 32.74
N THR A 443 16.51 10.36 32.07
CA THR A 443 16.67 9.48 30.90
C THR A 443 17.14 8.07 31.32
N SER A 444 17.35 7.80 32.61
CA SER A 444 17.76 6.49 33.11
C SER A 444 16.70 5.88 33.98
N GLN A 445 16.54 4.58 33.85
CA GLN A 445 15.66 3.75 34.67
C GLN A 445 15.99 3.92 36.15
N GLY A 446 15.00 4.15 36.98
CA GLY A 446 15.15 4.22 38.43
C GLY A 446 15.51 5.60 39.00
N THR A 447 15.60 6.66 38.18
CA THR A 447 15.78 8.03 38.65
C THR A 447 14.50 8.87 38.52
N VAL A 448 14.43 9.94 39.30
CA VAL A 448 13.26 10.78 39.53
C VAL A 448 12.43 11.08 38.27
N GLY A 449 11.14 10.85 38.34
CA GLY A 449 10.20 11.18 37.27
C GLY A 449 9.60 9.98 36.56
N LEU A 450 10.18 8.81 36.68
CA LEU A 450 9.52 7.57 36.27
C LEU A 450 8.74 7.04 37.47
N ASN A 451 7.43 7.16 37.45
CA ASN A 451 6.62 6.55 38.48
C ASN A 451 6.51 5.06 38.21
N SER A 452 6.97 4.24 39.12
CA SER A 452 7.03 2.78 39.03
C SER A 452 5.69 2.07 39.05
N THR A 453 4.63 2.78 39.14
CA THR A 453 3.33 2.19 39.02
C THR A 453 3.09 1.88 37.55
N PHE A 454 3.38 0.67 37.12
CA PHE A 454 2.64 0.03 36.05
C PHE A 454 1.19 0.38 36.27
N ASN A 455 0.57 1.05 35.35
CA ASN A 455 -0.79 1.55 35.38
C ASN A 455 -1.68 0.89 36.47
N THR A 456 -1.53 1.34 37.72
CA THR A 456 -2.37 0.90 38.83
C THR A 456 -3.68 1.63 38.87
N ASP A 457 -3.85 2.62 37.98
CA ASP A 457 -5.02 3.46 37.91
C ASP A 457 -6.03 2.84 36.97
N SER A 458 -7.10 2.32 37.53
CA SER A 458 -8.40 2.15 36.89
C SER A 458 -8.68 0.94 36.01
N GLY A 459 -7.99 -0.17 36.13
CA GLY A 459 -8.41 -1.37 35.39
C GLY A 459 -8.18 -1.35 33.89
N ASP A 460 -7.55 -0.30 33.37
CA ASP A 460 -7.09 -0.23 32.00
C ASP A 460 -5.72 -0.92 31.89
N GLY A 461 -5.71 -2.23 32.08
CA GLY A 461 -4.55 -3.02 31.70
C GLY A 461 -4.20 -2.74 30.24
N TRP A 462 -2.95 -2.37 29.96
CA TRP A 462 -2.53 -2.06 28.62
C TRP A 462 -2.75 -3.27 27.72
N ILE A 463 -3.69 -3.13 26.81
CA ILE A 463 -4.02 -4.13 25.82
C ILE A 463 -3.39 -3.67 24.51
N PHE A 464 -2.50 -4.49 23.98
CA PHE A 464 -1.98 -4.26 22.66
C PHE A 464 -2.89 -4.95 21.66
N GLY A 465 -3.58 -4.16 20.87
CA GLY A 465 -4.16 -4.65 19.65
C GLY A 465 -3.06 -5.34 18.84
N ASP A 466 -3.30 -6.47 18.21
CA ASP A 466 -2.35 -7.14 17.34
C ASP A 466 -1.28 -8.01 18.06
N GLY A 467 -1.62 -8.56 19.20
CA GLY A 467 -0.70 -9.45 19.95
C GLY A 467 -0.24 -10.68 19.19
N ASN A 468 -1.14 -11.31 18.43
CA ASN A 468 -0.86 -12.45 17.57
C ASN A 468 -1.89 -12.47 16.45
N ILE A 469 -1.51 -11.91 15.31
CA ILE A 469 -2.36 -11.84 14.12
C ILE A 469 -1.85 -12.81 13.06
N LYS A 470 -2.77 -13.47 12.41
CA LYS A 470 -2.51 -14.28 11.22
C LYS A 470 -3.56 -14.04 10.16
N VAL A 471 -3.12 -13.68 8.98
CA VAL A 471 -3.93 -13.61 7.77
C VAL A 471 -3.51 -14.75 6.86
N ASN A 472 -4.45 -15.54 6.38
CA ASN A 472 -4.20 -16.52 5.32
C ASN A 472 -4.98 -16.11 4.08
N ASP A 473 -4.39 -16.37 2.92
CA ASP A 473 -4.92 -16.04 1.62
C ASP A 473 -4.62 -17.16 0.63
N SER A 474 -5.57 -17.54 -0.21
CA SER A 474 -5.34 -18.55 -1.23
C SER A 474 -6.27 -18.36 -2.43
N GLU A 475 -5.77 -18.64 -3.61
CA GLU A 475 -6.55 -18.66 -4.84
C GLU A 475 -6.21 -19.89 -5.68
N LYS A 476 -7.20 -20.46 -6.32
CA LYS A 476 -7.06 -21.51 -7.34
C LYS A 476 -7.86 -21.08 -8.55
N TRP A 477 -7.30 -21.29 -9.74
CA TRP A 477 -7.96 -20.90 -10.99
C TRP A 477 -7.78 -21.93 -12.07
N GLY A 478 -8.71 -21.88 -13.02
CA GLY A 478 -8.62 -22.54 -14.31
C GLY A 478 -9.25 -21.65 -15.36
N GLN A 479 -8.58 -21.50 -16.49
CA GLN A 479 -9.00 -20.67 -17.61
C GLN A 479 -8.76 -21.40 -18.93
N LEU A 480 -9.66 -21.21 -19.87
CA LEU A 480 -9.57 -21.74 -21.23
C LEU A 480 -9.98 -20.64 -22.20
N ASP A 481 -9.09 -20.29 -23.13
CA ASP A 481 -9.32 -19.25 -24.12
C ASP A 481 -9.14 -19.80 -25.54
N GLY A 482 -10.01 -19.38 -26.44
CA GLY A 482 -9.93 -19.63 -27.86
C GLY A 482 -9.75 -18.35 -28.64
N LYS A 483 -8.88 -18.39 -29.67
CA LYS A 483 -8.78 -17.34 -30.68
C LYS A 483 -9.03 -17.96 -32.05
N TYR A 484 -9.97 -17.43 -32.81
CA TYR A 484 -10.30 -17.89 -34.16
C TYR A 484 -10.15 -16.75 -35.18
N ASP A 485 -9.22 -16.91 -36.12
CA ASP A 485 -8.98 -15.95 -37.18
C ASP A 485 -10.07 -16.06 -38.24
N ILE A 486 -10.84 -14.99 -38.44
CA ILE A 486 -12.06 -14.98 -39.28
C ILE A 486 -11.79 -14.38 -40.65
N GLU A 487 -11.05 -13.26 -40.74
CA GLU A 487 -10.81 -12.51 -41.99
C GLU A 487 -12.09 -12.13 -42.77
N ALA A 488 -13.12 -11.67 -42.06
CA ALA A 488 -14.42 -11.29 -42.61
C ALA A 488 -14.61 -9.74 -42.60
N GLY A 489 -14.13 -9.07 -43.64
CA GLY A 489 -14.14 -7.61 -43.70
C GLY A 489 -13.28 -6.99 -42.64
N PRO A 490 -13.79 -6.09 -41.78
CA PRO A 490 -13.02 -5.49 -40.70
C PRO A 490 -12.82 -6.41 -39.49
N LEU A 491 -13.55 -7.49 -39.34
CA LEU A 491 -13.39 -8.47 -38.22
C LEU A 491 -12.24 -9.41 -38.55
N VAL A 492 -11.16 -9.30 -37.81
CA VAL A 492 -9.90 -10.03 -38.02
C VAL A 492 -9.94 -11.34 -37.27
N ASP A 493 -10.35 -11.31 -36.00
CA ASP A 493 -10.44 -12.50 -35.17
C ASP A 493 -11.55 -12.38 -34.11
N LEU A 494 -11.87 -13.54 -33.52
CA LEU A 494 -12.79 -13.69 -32.41
C LEU A 494 -12.07 -14.37 -31.26
N LYS A 495 -12.03 -13.70 -30.13
CA LYS A 495 -11.52 -14.24 -28.85
C LYS A 495 -12.70 -14.61 -27.96
N PHE A 496 -12.63 -15.75 -27.32
CA PHE A 496 -13.63 -16.22 -26.36
C PHE A 496 -12.99 -17.09 -25.29
N GLY A 497 -13.56 -17.10 -24.11
CA GLY A 497 -13.02 -17.93 -23.05
C GLY A 497 -13.92 -18.03 -21.82
N ALA A 498 -13.52 -18.93 -20.93
CA ALA A 498 -14.15 -19.15 -19.65
C ALA A 498 -13.08 -19.31 -18.56
N ARG A 499 -13.36 -18.75 -17.38
CA ARG A 499 -12.53 -18.83 -16.18
C ARG A 499 -13.39 -19.24 -14.99
N GLY A 500 -12.86 -20.13 -14.16
CA GLY A 500 -13.34 -20.40 -12.83
C GLY A 500 -12.24 -20.15 -11.82
N SER A 501 -12.55 -19.48 -10.71
CA SER A 501 -11.60 -19.34 -9.61
C SER A 501 -12.29 -19.45 -8.26
N ARG A 502 -11.50 -19.89 -7.26
CA ARG A 502 -11.89 -19.89 -5.85
C ARG A 502 -10.84 -19.17 -5.05
N HIS A 503 -11.28 -18.15 -4.33
CA HIS A 503 -10.46 -17.38 -3.42
C HIS A 503 -10.97 -17.58 -1.99
N GLU A 504 -10.03 -17.81 -1.05
CA GLU A 504 -10.34 -17.97 0.37
C GLU A 504 -9.38 -17.08 1.17
N ARG A 505 -9.95 -16.26 2.08
CA ARG A 505 -9.17 -15.40 2.97
C ARG A 505 -9.72 -15.46 4.39
N SER A 506 -8.82 -15.49 5.36
CA SER A 506 -9.18 -15.44 6.77
C SER A 506 -8.22 -14.57 7.56
N LEU A 507 -8.74 -13.92 8.59
CA LEU A 507 -7.98 -13.23 9.61
C LEU A 507 -8.32 -13.81 10.96
N TRP A 508 -7.29 -14.05 11.78
CA TRP A 508 -7.39 -14.49 13.16
C TRP A 508 -6.53 -13.59 14.03
N ASN A 509 -7.09 -13.14 15.17
CA ASN A 509 -6.46 -12.18 16.05
C ASN A 509 -6.56 -12.59 17.52
N VAL A 510 -5.43 -12.57 18.21
CA VAL A 510 -5.34 -12.71 19.66
C VAL A 510 -4.66 -11.48 20.25
N ILE A 511 -5.39 -10.71 21.01
CA ILE A 511 -4.86 -9.52 21.67
C ILE A 511 -4.21 -9.95 22.98
N GLY A 512 -2.88 -10.14 22.94
CA GLY A 512 -2.10 -10.39 24.15
C GLY A 512 -2.19 -9.20 25.10
N GLN A 513 -2.23 -9.46 26.38
CA GLN A 513 -2.10 -8.43 27.40
C GLN A 513 -0.65 -8.41 27.89
N GLY A 514 -0.01 -7.27 27.78
CA GLY A 514 1.34 -7.06 28.31
C GLY A 514 1.37 -7.14 29.84
N PRO A 515 2.56 -7.16 30.43
CA PRO A 515 2.72 -7.11 31.87
C PRO A 515 2.06 -5.86 32.44
N THR A 516 1.02 -6.03 33.23
CA THR A 516 0.29 -4.92 33.88
C THR A 516 0.13 -5.21 35.35
N ALA A 517 0.10 -4.18 36.16
CA ALA A 517 -0.17 -4.28 37.59
C ALA A 517 -1.60 -4.70 37.91
N VAL A 518 -2.54 -4.49 37.01
CA VAL A 518 -3.96 -4.76 37.22
C VAL A 518 -4.25 -6.25 37.46
N ASN A 519 -3.46 -7.13 36.82
CA ASN A 519 -3.60 -8.57 36.97
C ASN A 519 -2.68 -9.15 38.08
N TRP A 520 -1.91 -8.31 38.72
CA TRP A 520 -1.00 -8.73 39.77
C TRP A 520 -1.61 -8.46 41.14
N GLY A 521 -1.88 -9.50 41.88
CA GLY A 521 -2.16 -9.36 43.30
C GLY A 521 -0.90 -8.98 44.06
N ALA A 522 -1.04 -8.49 45.29
CA ALA A 522 0.11 -8.16 46.14
C ALA A 522 1.11 -9.33 46.27
N ALA A 523 0.65 -10.57 46.15
CA ALA A 523 1.47 -11.78 46.18
C ALA A 523 2.35 -11.90 44.90
N ASP A 524 1.82 -11.48 43.73
CA ASP A 524 2.55 -11.55 42.49
C ASP A 524 3.68 -10.51 42.43
N TYR A 525 3.43 -9.31 42.95
CA TYR A 525 4.47 -8.31 43.18
C TYR A 525 5.55 -8.79 44.14
N ALA A 526 5.13 -9.35 45.26
CA ALA A 526 6.06 -9.89 46.26
C ALA A 526 6.94 -11.02 45.68
N ALA A 527 6.36 -11.88 44.83
CA ALA A 527 7.09 -12.97 44.19
C ALA A 527 8.07 -12.44 43.12
N ALA A 528 7.61 -11.51 42.28
CA ALA A 528 8.41 -10.96 41.19
C ALA A 528 9.51 -9.98 41.66
N CYS A 529 9.26 -9.26 42.77
CA CYS A 529 10.07 -8.16 43.25
C CYS A 529 10.82 -8.44 44.54
N GLY A 530 10.92 -9.69 44.96
CA GLY A 530 11.64 -10.05 46.19
C GLY A 530 11.04 -9.44 47.46
N GLY A 531 9.71 -9.25 47.49
CA GLY A 531 8.95 -8.72 48.63
C GLY A 531 8.65 -7.23 48.59
N ALA A 532 9.07 -6.47 47.56
CA ALA A 532 8.75 -5.05 47.43
C ALA A 532 7.49 -4.84 46.60
N THR A 533 6.48 -4.14 47.10
CA THR A 533 5.16 -3.93 46.45
C THR A 533 5.12 -2.73 45.52
N THR A 534 6.17 -1.94 45.37
CA THR A 534 6.22 -0.70 44.62
C THR A 534 7.59 -0.37 44.03
N ASP A 535 8.43 -1.35 43.77
CA ASP A 535 9.82 -1.12 43.42
C ASP A 535 10.11 -1.38 41.92
N PHE A 536 10.74 -0.41 41.25
CA PHE A 536 11.29 -0.50 39.91
C PHE A 536 12.25 -1.66 39.68
N ARG A 537 12.76 -2.26 40.70
CA ARG A 537 13.77 -3.32 40.63
C ARG A 537 13.29 -4.59 39.96
N CYS A 538 11.98 -4.75 39.77
CA CYS A 538 11.41 -5.85 39.00
C CYS A 538 11.48 -5.69 37.50
N ILE A 539 11.71 -4.44 37.02
CA ILE A 539 11.86 -4.16 35.62
C ILE A 539 13.30 -4.49 35.25
N PRO A 540 13.53 -5.18 34.13
CA PRO A 540 14.89 -5.44 33.66
C PRO A 540 15.70 -4.15 33.57
N PRO A 541 17.02 -4.17 33.89
CA PRO A 541 17.85 -2.98 33.73
C PRO A 541 17.87 -2.53 32.27
N ALA A 542 17.79 -1.21 32.03
CA ALA A 542 17.86 -0.66 30.69
C ALA A 542 19.17 -1.08 29.98
N SER A 543 19.09 -1.35 28.69
CA SER A 543 20.24 -1.76 27.87
C SER A 543 20.77 -0.65 26.97
N GLY A 544 20.08 0.49 26.88
CA GLY A 544 20.47 1.61 26.02
C GLY A 544 19.57 2.82 26.16
N ASN A 545 19.70 3.75 25.21
CA ASN A 545 18.89 4.95 25.09
C ASN A 545 18.41 5.09 23.62
N TYR A 546 17.49 6.01 23.37
CA TYR A 546 17.21 6.44 22.02
C TYR A 546 18.50 6.87 21.31
N PRO A 547 18.59 6.75 19.98
CA PRO A 547 19.70 7.28 19.23
C PRO A 547 19.91 8.78 19.49
N SER A 548 21.13 9.22 19.73
CA SER A 548 21.45 10.62 20.09
C SER A 548 21.07 11.65 19.01
N ASN A 549 20.84 11.20 17.79
CA ASN A 549 20.37 12.00 16.67
C ASN A 549 18.87 11.84 16.39
N PHE A 550 18.09 11.27 17.32
CA PHE A 550 16.64 11.14 17.18
C PHE A 550 15.99 12.51 16.97
N GLY A 551 14.98 12.54 16.08
CA GLY A 551 14.20 13.74 15.80
C GLY A 551 14.93 14.82 15.00
N LYS A 552 16.20 14.60 14.62
CA LYS A 552 16.94 15.56 13.79
C LYS A 552 16.22 15.79 12.46
N GLY A 553 15.81 17.04 12.24
CA GLY A 553 15.04 17.42 11.04
C GLY A 553 13.54 17.54 11.25
N LEU A 554 12.98 17.11 12.38
CA LEU A 554 11.55 17.33 12.70
C LEU A 554 11.23 18.78 13.02
N ASN A 555 12.22 19.56 13.52
CA ASN A 555 12.06 20.95 13.97
C ASN A 555 11.04 21.09 15.12
N ALA A 556 11.05 20.12 16.04
CA ALA A 556 10.23 20.09 17.24
C ALA A 556 11.11 20.20 18.49
N THR A 557 10.59 20.81 19.55
CA THR A 557 11.18 20.70 20.89
C THR A 557 10.66 19.43 21.53
N LEU A 558 11.58 18.55 21.93
CA LEU A 558 11.28 17.24 22.50
C LEU A 558 11.97 17.08 23.86
N PRO A 559 11.40 16.34 24.81
CA PRO A 559 12.06 16.07 26.08
C PRO A 559 13.35 15.25 25.92
N PRO A 560 14.17 15.11 26.97
CA PRO A 560 15.35 14.28 26.94
C PRO A 560 15.04 12.82 26.55
N MET A 561 15.89 12.22 25.71
CA MET A 561 15.71 10.89 25.17
C MET A 561 15.65 9.83 26.26
N PRO A 562 14.60 8.98 26.30
CA PRO A 562 14.44 7.97 27.34
C PRO A 562 15.39 6.77 27.15
N TRP A 563 15.52 5.99 28.20
CA TRP A 563 16.20 4.70 28.20
C TRP A 563 15.43 3.65 27.36
N THR A 564 16.10 2.57 26.97
CA THR A 564 15.48 1.51 26.15
C THR A 564 15.77 0.11 26.69
N PHE A 565 14.82 -0.81 26.51
CA PHE A 565 15.02 -2.25 26.58
C PHE A 565 15.45 -2.81 25.24
N SER A 566 16.27 -3.85 25.27
CA SER A 566 16.50 -4.68 24.08
C SER A 566 15.29 -5.56 23.79
N PRO A 567 15.10 -6.02 22.55
CA PRO A 567 14.05 -7.00 22.22
C PRO A 567 14.11 -8.27 23.09
N ALA A 568 15.33 -8.75 23.39
CA ALA A 568 15.51 -9.93 24.25
C ALA A 568 15.05 -9.70 25.70
N GLN A 569 15.24 -8.50 26.25
CA GLN A 569 14.74 -8.14 27.58
C GLN A 569 13.22 -8.03 27.58
N LEU A 570 12.61 -7.41 26.57
CA LEU A 570 11.15 -7.36 26.43
C LEU A 570 10.56 -8.75 26.29
N ALA A 571 11.17 -9.62 25.48
CA ALA A 571 10.72 -11.00 25.30
C ALA A 571 10.78 -11.80 26.62
N ALA A 572 11.88 -11.70 27.36
CA ALA A 572 12.03 -12.38 28.66
C ALA A 572 11.01 -11.88 29.69
N TYR A 573 10.77 -10.57 29.72
CA TYR A 573 9.81 -9.94 30.62
C TYR A 573 8.37 -10.37 30.28
N ASN A 574 7.99 -10.34 29.01
CA ASN A 574 6.67 -10.75 28.57
C ASN A 574 6.44 -12.27 28.71
N ALA A 575 7.46 -13.09 28.47
CA ALA A 575 7.36 -14.54 28.68
C ALA A 575 6.99 -14.90 30.11
N GLN A 576 7.39 -14.08 31.08
CA GLN A 576 7.11 -14.30 32.48
C GLN A 576 5.75 -13.71 32.92
N TYR A 577 5.36 -12.54 32.38
CA TYR A 577 4.28 -11.73 32.98
C TYR A 577 3.14 -11.37 32.03
N ALA A 578 3.25 -11.58 30.72
CA ALA A 578 2.18 -11.31 29.80
C ALA A 578 1.12 -12.41 29.80
N ASN A 579 -0.14 -12.02 29.65
CA ASN A 579 -1.22 -12.96 29.38
C ASN A 579 -1.41 -13.13 27.87
N ARG A 580 -1.10 -14.31 27.35
CA ARG A 580 -1.20 -14.69 25.94
C ARG A 580 -2.05 -15.94 25.72
N ASP A 581 -3.02 -16.18 26.61
CA ASP A 581 -3.95 -17.30 26.45
C ASP A 581 -4.67 -17.19 25.10
N PRO A 582 -4.45 -18.10 24.15
CA PRO A 582 -5.03 -18.00 22.81
C PRO A 582 -6.55 -18.14 22.77
N VAL A 583 -7.15 -18.66 23.84
CA VAL A 583 -8.61 -18.81 23.96
C VAL A 583 -9.20 -17.60 24.68
N GLY A 584 -8.71 -17.28 25.86
CA GLY A 584 -9.24 -16.17 26.66
C GLY A 584 -8.90 -14.80 26.09
N ARG A 585 -7.86 -14.70 25.27
CA ARG A 585 -7.45 -13.45 24.64
C ARG A 585 -7.76 -13.37 23.14
N ALA A 586 -8.56 -14.30 22.59
CA ALA A 586 -9.04 -14.23 21.22
C ALA A 586 -10.00 -13.05 21.06
N ASP A 587 -9.70 -12.16 20.12
CA ASP A 587 -10.53 -11.00 19.78
C ASP A 587 -11.29 -11.26 18.48
N TYR A 588 -12.49 -11.78 18.64
CA TYR A 588 -13.36 -12.08 17.51
C TYR A 588 -13.92 -10.84 16.81
N SER A 589 -13.67 -9.63 17.34
CA SER A 589 -14.11 -8.39 16.67
C SER A 589 -13.37 -8.11 15.37
N ALA A 590 -12.17 -8.67 15.19
CA ALA A 590 -11.38 -8.57 13.98
C ALA A 590 -11.39 -9.85 13.13
N ASP A 591 -11.81 -10.99 13.71
CA ASP A 591 -11.76 -12.28 13.04
C ASP A 591 -12.80 -12.41 11.94
N PHE A 592 -12.40 -12.95 10.80
CA PHE A 592 -13.31 -13.26 9.71
C PHE A 592 -12.82 -14.41 8.83
N GLY A 593 -13.77 -14.98 8.08
CA GLY A 593 -13.53 -15.88 6.96
C GLY A 593 -14.32 -15.44 5.74
N LEU A 594 -13.68 -15.43 4.58
CA LEU A 594 -14.32 -15.15 3.31
C LEU A 594 -13.95 -16.23 2.29
N LYS A 595 -14.93 -16.71 1.56
CA LYS A 595 -14.74 -17.56 0.39
C LYS A 595 -15.52 -16.99 -0.78
N GLU A 596 -14.87 -16.86 -1.92
CA GLU A 596 -15.44 -16.37 -3.17
C GLU A 596 -15.26 -17.43 -4.27
N ASP A 597 -16.35 -17.89 -4.84
CA ASP A 597 -16.37 -18.69 -6.05
C ASP A 597 -16.77 -17.79 -7.22
N VAL A 598 -15.89 -17.70 -8.23
CA VAL A 598 -16.09 -16.84 -9.39
C VAL A 598 -16.14 -17.68 -10.66
N GLU A 599 -17.16 -17.46 -11.47
CA GLU A 599 -17.33 -18.03 -12.79
C GLU A 599 -17.45 -16.88 -13.81
N ALA A 600 -16.62 -16.87 -14.85
CA ALA A 600 -16.65 -15.82 -15.88
C ALA A 600 -16.55 -16.43 -17.28
N ALA A 601 -17.20 -15.78 -18.24
CA ALA A 601 -17.06 -16.07 -19.65
C ALA A 601 -17.06 -14.80 -20.47
N TYR A 602 -16.33 -14.79 -21.59
CA TYR A 602 -16.25 -13.61 -22.44
C TYR A 602 -16.28 -13.96 -23.93
N LEU A 603 -16.65 -12.93 -24.71
CA LEU A 603 -16.57 -12.91 -26.18
C LEU A 603 -16.05 -11.53 -26.61
N GLN A 604 -15.06 -11.51 -27.51
CA GLN A 604 -14.45 -10.28 -28.04
C GLN A 604 -14.18 -10.46 -29.52
N GLY A 605 -14.53 -9.46 -30.32
CA GLY A 605 -14.14 -9.37 -31.71
C GLY A 605 -13.09 -8.28 -31.89
N ASP A 606 -11.98 -8.62 -32.54
CA ASP A 606 -10.94 -7.68 -32.88
C ASP A 606 -11.15 -7.19 -34.33
N LEU A 607 -11.04 -5.90 -34.52
CA LEU A 607 -11.40 -5.20 -35.74
C LEU A 607 -10.21 -4.44 -36.26
N GLU A 608 -9.96 -4.51 -37.59
CA GLU A 608 -8.89 -3.76 -38.26
C GLU A 608 -9.37 -3.20 -39.58
N GLY A 609 -8.98 -1.96 -39.90
CA GLY A 609 -9.12 -1.27 -41.16
C GLY A 609 -7.82 -0.63 -41.60
N GLU A 610 -7.77 0.06 -42.73
CA GLU A 610 -6.55 0.67 -43.28
C GLU A 610 -5.84 1.63 -42.30
N SER A 611 -6.61 2.43 -41.56
CA SER A 611 -6.10 3.47 -40.65
C SER A 611 -6.63 3.35 -39.22
N TRP A 612 -7.34 2.31 -38.90
CA TRP A 612 -7.92 2.10 -37.58
C TRP A 612 -7.90 0.65 -37.16
N SER A 613 -7.89 0.41 -35.85
CA SER A 613 -8.06 -0.89 -35.23
C SER A 613 -8.85 -0.74 -33.93
N GLY A 614 -9.35 -1.83 -33.41
CA GLY A 614 -10.05 -1.81 -32.13
C GLY A 614 -10.63 -3.15 -31.77
N ASN A 615 -11.27 -3.21 -30.61
CA ASN A 615 -11.99 -4.40 -30.16
C ASN A 615 -13.33 -4.01 -29.54
N VAL A 616 -14.26 -4.95 -29.57
CA VAL A 616 -15.54 -4.87 -28.87
C VAL A 616 -15.79 -6.22 -28.21
N GLY A 617 -16.11 -6.21 -26.94
CA GLY A 617 -16.35 -7.45 -26.22
C GLY A 617 -17.31 -7.31 -25.05
N LEU A 618 -17.72 -8.44 -24.53
CA LEU A 618 -18.57 -8.58 -23.37
C LEU A 618 -18.04 -9.71 -22.47
N ARG A 619 -17.86 -9.42 -21.18
CA ARG A 619 -17.56 -10.40 -20.15
C ARG A 619 -18.72 -10.50 -19.19
N ALA A 620 -19.20 -11.72 -18.94
CA ALA A 620 -20.19 -12.03 -17.93
C ALA A 620 -19.49 -12.68 -16.72
N VAL A 621 -19.80 -12.21 -15.54
CA VAL A 621 -19.19 -12.66 -14.28
C VAL A 621 -20.28 -13.02 -13.29
N ARG A 622 -20.13 -14.16 -12.64
CA ARG A 622 -20.93 -14.58 -11.48
C ARG A 622 -20.02 -14.76 -10.29
N THR A 623 -20.34 -14.12 -9.18
CA THR A 623 -19.61 -14.25 -7.92
C THR A 623 -20.56 -14.80 -6.86
N LYS A 624 -20.09 -15.81 -6.11
CA LYS A 624 -20.73 -16.33 -4.90
C LYS A 624 -19.78 -16.08 -3.73
N GLU A 625 -20.26 -15.34 -2.76
CA GLU A 625 -19.52 -15.02 -1.53
C GLU A 625 -20.13 -15.78 -0.36
N HIS A 626 -19.26 -16.34 0.48
CA HIS A 626 -19.60 -16.94 1.76
C HIS A 626 -18.78 -16.23 2.83
N VAL A 627 -19.42 -15.38 3.63
CA VAL A 627 -18.81 -14.51 4.63
C VAL A 627 -19.07 -15.09 6.01
N GLN A 628 -18.04 -15.25 6.81
CA GLN A 628 -18.10 -15.57 8.23
C GLN A 628 -17.53 -14.42 9.04
N ASN A 629 -18.29 -13.89 9.95
CA ASN A 629 -17.88 -12.85 10.89
C ASN A 629 -18.54 -13.10 12.27
N TYR A 630 -18.30 -12.18 13.20
CA TYR A 630 -18.85 -12.33 14.56
C TYR A 630 -19.69 -11.11 14.92
N GLU A 631 -20.69 -11.35 15.75
CA GLU A 631 -21.55 -10.34 16.35
C GLU A 631 -21.31 -10.32 17.85
N ALA A 632 -20.97 -9.15 18.38
CA ALA A 632 -20.73 -8.98 19.80
C ALA A 632 -22.06 -8.87 20.57
N HIS A 633 -22.20 -9.63 21.63
CA HIS A 633 -23.40 -9.62 22.48
C HIS A 633 -23.08 -9.14 23.89
N ALA A 634 -23.88 -8.21 24.43
CA ALA A 634 -23.73 -7.70 25.79
C ALA A 634 -23.95 -8.80 26.85
N VAL A 635 -24.87 -9.73 26.56
CA VAL A 635 -25.15 -10.91 27.39
C VAL A 635 -25.06 -12.15 26.50
N ALA A 636 -24.44 -13.19 27.01
CA ALA A 636 -24.27 -14.45 26.30
C ALA A 636 -25.58 -15.04 25.81
N GLN A 637 -25.64 -15.39 24.54
CA GLN A 637 -26.74 -16.05 23.88
C GLN A 637 -26.42 -17.53 23.59
N PRO A 638 -27.41 -18.39 23.39
CA PRO A 638 -27.16 -19.79 23.09
C PRO A 638 -26.30 -19.97 21.83
N GLY A 639 -25.14 -20.60 21.97
CA GLY A 639 -24.19 -20.82 20.87
C GLY A 639 -23.06 -19.81 20.81
N ASP A 640 -23.04 -18.80 21.67
CA ASP A 640 -21.95 -17.83 21.73
C ASP A 640 -20.65 -18.42 22.27
N ILE A 641 -19.57 -17.86 21.79
CA ILE A 641 -18.24 -18.01 22.40
C ILE A 641 -18.17 -17.06 23.60
N THR A 642 -18.06 -17.63 24.79
CA THR A 642 -18.07 -16.88 26.06
C THR A 642 -16.74 -16.93 26.80
N THR A 643 -15.71 -17.50 26.15
CA THR A 643 -14.37 -17.66 26.75
C THR A 643 -13.48 -16.44 26.53
N SER A 644 -13.86 -15.53 25.64
CA SER A 644 -13.09 -14.33 25.31
C SER A 644 -13.16 -13.27 26.42
N ALA A 645 -12.04 -12.67 26.77
CA ALA A 645 -11.98 -11.51 27.67
C ALA A 645 -12.60 -10.23 27.05
N PHE A 646 -12.88 -10.24 25.74
CA PHE A 646 -13.42 -9.08 25.02
C PHE A 646 -14.94 -9.10 24.88
N GLY A 647 -15.61 -10.14 25.38
CA GLY A 647 -17.07 -10.24 25.36
C GLY A 647 -17.58 -11.60 24.89
N ASN A 648 -18.89 -11.63 24.61
CA ASN A 648 -19.56 -12.80 24.04
C ASN A 648 -19.75 -12.59 22.54
N PHE A 649 -19.45 -13.59 21.75
CA PHE A 649 -19.46 -13.48 20.30
C PHE A 649 -20.26 -14.60 19.64
N GLY A 650 -21.27 -14.23 18.86
CA GLY A 650 -22.03 -15.15 18.01
C GLY A 650 -21.42 -15.24 16.62
N LEU A 651 -21.16 -16.46 16.13
CA LEU A 651 -20.73 -16.66 14.75
C LEU A 651 -21.88 -16.40 13.79
N LYS A 652 -21.66 -15.53 12.82
CA LYS A 652 -22.60 -15.21 11.76
C LYS A 652 -22.04 -15.63 10.40
N THR A 653 -22.90 -16.22 9.60
CA THR A 653 -22.57 -16.64 8.23
C THR A 653 -23.59 -16.04 7.27
N THR A 654 -23.10 -15.44 6.19
CA THR A 654 -23.94 -14.84 5.15
C THR A 654 -23.48 -15.30 3.78
N ASP A 655 -24.41 -15.77 2.97
CA ASP A 655 -24.18 -16.11 1.56
C ASP A 655 -24.75 -15.02 0.68
N HIS A 656 -23.94 -14.53 -0.27
CA HIS A 656 -24.33 -13.51 -1.23
C HIS A 656 -23.94 -13.95 -2.64
N THR A 657 -24.81 -13.70 -3.62
CA THR A 657 -24.55 -14.03 -5.04
C THR A 657 -24.99 -12.89 -5.93
N TYR A 658 -24.12 -12.49 -6.84
CA TYR A 658 -24.42 -11.45 -7.83
C TYR A 658 -23.83 -11.78 -9.20
N ASN A 659 -24.36 -11.10 -10.23
CA ASN A 659 -23.92 -11.26 -11.61
C ASN A 659 -23.67 -9.87 -12.20
N ASP A 660 -22.57 -9.74 -12.95
CA ASP A 660 -22.18 -8.51 -13.63
C ASP A 660 -21.94 -8.75 -15.11
N LEU A 661 -22.34 -7.77 -15.92
CA LEU A 661 -22.01 -7.70 -17.33
C LEU A 661 -21.08 -6.53 -17.58
N LEU A 662 -19.93 -6.82 -18.18
CA LEU A 662 -18.81 -5.91 -18.37
C LEU A 662 -18.53 -5.72 -19.86
N PRO A 663 -19.27 -4.85 -20.58
CA PRO A 663 -18.98 -4.49 -21.94
C PRO A 663 -17.70 -3.64 -22.00
N SER A 664 -16.94 -3.83 -23.09
CA SER A 664 -15.75 -3.04 -23.40
C SER A 664 -15.64 -2.77 -24.89
N ALA A 665 -15.15 -1.59 -25.24
CA ALA A 665 -14.83 -1.23 -26.61
C ALA A 665 -13.59 -0.32 -26.61
N ASN A 666 -12.62 -0.65 -27.45
CA ASN A 666 -11.44 0.16 -27.69
C ASN A 666 -11.36 0.49 -29.18
N PHE A 667 -11.01 1.71 -29.54
CA PHE A 667 -10.88 2.19 -30.91
C PHE A 667 -9.62 3.02 -31.07
N ASN A 668 -8.76 2.62 -31.98
CA ASN A 668 -7.49 3.25 -32.29
C ASN A 668 -7.55 3.81 -33.73
N LEU A 669 -7.29 5.09 -33.90
CA LEU A 669 -7.24 5.78 -35.20
C LEU A 669 -5.81 6.25 -35.48
N LYS A 670 -5.17 5.66 -36.47
CA LYS A 670 -3.85 6.07 -36.98
C LYS A 670 -4.03 7.27 -37.86
N LEU A 671 -3.82 8.49 -37.36
CA LEU A 671 -3.91 9.72 -38.14
C LEU A 671 -2.84 9.77 -39.24
N ASN A 672 -1.67 9.24 -38.90
CA ASN A 672 -0.53 9.01 -39.80
C ASN A 672 0.44 7.99 -39.13
N LYS A 673 1.64 7.82 -39.74
CA LYS A 673 2.64 6.89 -39.22
C LYS A 673 3.18 7.25 -37.81
N GLU A 674 2.96 8.46 -37.33
CA GLU A 674 3.54 8.98 -36.08
C GLU A 674 2.46 9.32 -35.03
N MET A 675 1.19 9.43 -35.41
CA MET A 675 0.13 9.95 -34.55
C MET A 675 -1.03 8.97 -34.45
N ASN A 676 -1.39 8.62 -33.22
CA ASN A 676 -2.55 7.80 -32.90
C ASN A 676 -3.53 8.58 -32.01
N LEU A 677 -4.82 8.38 -32.27
CA LEU A 677 -5.91 8.72 -31.34
C LEU A 677 -6.52 7.42 -30.84
N ARG A 678 -6.68 7.31 -29.54
CA ARG A 678 -7.34 6.15 -28.89
C ARG A 678 -8.59 6.62 -28.16
N PHE A 679 -9.64 5.83 -28.25
CA PHE A 679 -10.88 6.01 -27.48
C PHE A 679 -11.26 4.68 -26.88
N ALA A 680 -11.74 4.70 -25.63
CA ALA A 680 -12.28 3.51 -24.99
C ALA A 680 -13.52 3.84 -24.18
N ALA A 681 -14.42 2.87 -24.10
CA ALA A 681 -15.56 2.88 -23.22
C ALA A 681 -15.71 1.48 -22.62
N SER A 682 -15.85 1.40 -21.31
CA SER A 682 -16.00 0.10 -20.65
C SER A 682 -16.78 0.21 -19.34
N ARG A 683 -17.38 -0.90 -18.95
CA ARG A 683 -17.85 -1.11 -17.59
C ARG A 683 -16.89 -2.06 -16.89
N THR A 684 -16.41 -1.67 -15.74
CA THR A 684 -15.45 -2.43 -14.92
C THR A 684 -16.00 -2.68 -13.52
N MET A 685 -15.45 -3.66 -12.83
CA MET A 685 -15.83 -3.99 -11.45
C MET A 685 -14.63 -4.30 -10.56
N THR A 686 -14.77 -4.07 -9.26
CA THR A 686 -13.90 -4.58 -8.20
C THR A 686 -14.77 -5.02 -7.02
N ARG A 687 -14.52 -6.20 -6.46
CA ARG A 687 -15.26 -6.68 -5.28
C ARG A 687 -14.93 -5.82 -4.06
N ALA A 688 -15.85 -5.76 -3.09
CA ALA A 688 -15.65 -5.00 -1.86
C ALA A 688 -14.43 -5.52 -1.06
N ASP A 689 -13.79 -4.65 -0.28
CA ASP A 689 -12.69 -5.04 0.59
C ASP A 689 -13.13 -6.02 1.67
N TYR A 690 -12.22 -6.86 2.10
CA TYR A 690 -12.52 -7.95 3.04
C TYR A 690 -13.04 -7.43 4.37
N SER A 691 -12.42 -6.37 4.91
CA SER A 691 -12.91 -5.74 6.15
C SER A 691 -14.25 -5.05 5.99
N GLN A 692 -14.60 -4.57 4.79
CA GLN A 692 -15.91 -3.98 4.51
C GLN A 692 -17.02 -5.03 4.46
N LEU A 693 -16.73 -6.21 3.90
CA LEU A 693 -17.68 -7.33 3.85
C LEU A 693 -17.83 -8.01 5.20
N ALA A 694 -16.72 -8.32 5.85
CA ALA A 694 -16.65 -9.26 6.96
C ALA A 694 -16.36 -8.62 8.31
N GLY A 695 -16.39 -7.30 8.42
CA GLY A 695 -16.21 -6.60 9.69
C GLY A 695 -17.23 -7.07 10.73
N SER A 696 -16.76 -7.35 11.96
CA SER A 696 -17.61 -7.74 13.06
C SER A 696 -18.63 -6.66 13.39
N ILE A 697 -19.82 -7.08 13.83
CA ILE A 697 -20.88 -6.14 14.27
C ILE A 697 -20.72 -5.91 15.78
N ALA A 698 -20.50 -4.66 16.15
CA ALA A 698 -20.40 -4.22 17.54
C ALA A 698 -21.50 -3.19 17.84
N TYR A 699 -22.25 -3.45 18.90
CA TYR A 699 -23.27 -2.54 19.41
C TYR A 699 -22.70 -1.70 20.54
N GLY A 700 -22.91 -0.38 20.48
CA GLY A 700 -22.59 0.56 21.56
C GLY A 700 -23.64 0.56 22.68
N ALA A 701 -23.47 1.49 23.62
CA ALA A 701 -24.44 1.66 24.70
C ALA A 701 -25.82 2.02 24.18
N VAL A 702 -26.85 1.45 24.80
CA VAL A 702 -28.27 1.70 24.51
C VAL A 702 -28.81 2.73 25.51
N ASP A 703 -29.58 3.69 25.02
CA ASP A 703 -30.42 4.56 25.86
C ASP A 703 -31.66 3.74 26.27
N ASP A 704 -31.69 3.29 27.52
CA ASP A 704 -32.76 2.44 28.07
C ASP A 704 -34.12 3.21 28.17
N VAL A 705 -34.14 4.52 28.05
CA VAL A 705 -35.37 5.32 28.10
C VAL A 705 -36.01 5.46 26.73
N ASN A 706 -35.18 5.76 25.71
CA ASN A 706 -35.65 5.98 24.34
C ASN A 706 -35.53 4.72 23.46
N LEU A 707 -34.88 3.67 23.94
CA LEU A 707 -34.57 2.43 23.22
C LEU A 707 -33.85 2.68 21.90
N ILE A 708 -32.84 3.57 21.94
CA ILE A 708 -32.00 3.94 20.82
C ILE A 708 -30.57 3.53 21.12
N GLY A 709 -29.88 2.99 20.15
CA GLY A 709 -28.49 2.59 20.24
C GLY A 709 -27.66 3.01 19.03
N SER A 710 -26.36 2.87 19.14
CA SER A 710 -25.45 3.03 18.00
C SER A 710 -24.58 1.79 17.84
N GLY A 711 -23.93 1.65 16.68
CA GLY A 711 -23.01 0.53 16.47
C GLY A 711 -22.21 0.68 15.19
N THR A 712 -21.30 -0.26 14.98
CA THR A 712 -20.46 -0.35 13.78
C THR A 712 -20.38 -1.78 13.30
N GLY A 713 -20.06 -2.00 12.02
CA GLY A 713 -19.83 -3.34 11.51
C GLY A 713 -19.49 -3.38 10.02
N GLY A 714 -19.22 -4.56 9.51
CA GLY A 714 -19.17 -4.81 8.08
C GLY A 714 -20.56 -4.99 7.47
N ASN A 715 -20.60 -5.12 6.17
CA ASN A 715 -21.83 -5.34 5.43
C ASN A 715 -21.61 -6.44 4.36
N PRO A 716 -22.00 -7.69 4.64
CA PRO A 716 -21.84 -8.79 3.70
C PRO A 716 -22.77 -8.70 2.47
N ASP A 717 -23.75 -7.79 2.48
CA ASP A 717 -24.70 -7.57 1.37
C ASP A 717 -24.17 -6.50 0.36
N LEU A 718 -22.92 -6.06 0.48
CA LEU A 718 -22.33 -5.09 -0.44
C LEU A 718 -22.30 -5.64 -1.86
N LYS A 719 -22.68 -4.77 -2.79
CA LYS A 719 -22.44 -5.01 -4.22
C LYS A 719 -20.99 -4.63 -4.57
N PRO A 720 -20.41 -5.23 -5.61
CA PRO A 720 -19.10 -4.81 -6.07
C PRO A 720 -19.08 -3.33 -6.46
N VAL A 721 -17.94 -2.70 -6.33
CA VAL A 721 -17.70 -1.38 -6.93
C VAL A 721 -17.74 -1.54 -8.43
N THR A 722 -18.60 -0.79 -9.10
CA THR A 722 -18.71 -0.78 -10.57
C THR A 722 -18.53 0.62 -11.11
N SER A 723 -17.91 0.75 -12.28
CA SER A 723 -17.68 2.03 -12.93
C SER A 723 -17.93 1.96 -14.44
N ASN A 724 -18.51 3.01 -15.00
CA ASN A 724 -18.53 3.24 -16.42
C ASN A 724 -17.36 4.18 -16.75
N ASN A 725 -16.39 3.68 -17.50
CA ASN A 725 -15.15 4.36 -17.79
C ASN A 725 -15.15 4.85 -19.25
N PHE A 726 -14.70 6.08 -19.47
CA PHE A 726 -14.51 6.68 -20.79
C PHE A 726 -13.10 7.27 -20.86
N ASP A 727 -12.37 6.88 -21.89
CA ASP A 727 -10.98 7.25 -22.09
C ASP A 727 -10.74 7.80 -23.49
N SER A 728 -9.84 8.78 -23.58
CA SER A 728 -9.30 9.25 -24.86
C SER A 728 -7.82 9.54 -24.70
N SER A 729 -7.03 9.24 -25.72
CA SER A 729 -5.58 9.49 -25.72
C SER A 729 -5.14 9.95 -27.09
N PHE A 730 -4.30 10.99 -27.12
CA PHE A 730 -3.52 11.37 -28.27
C PHE A 730 -2.07 10.99 -28.03
N GLU A 731 -1.46 10.25 -28.96
CA GLU A 731 -0.09 9.78 -28.90
C GLU A 731 0.65 10.25 -30.13
N TRP A 732 1.81 10.87 -29.93
CA TRP A 732 2.69 11.35 -31.00
C TRP A 732 4.08 10.72 -30.84
N TYR A 733 4.44 9.87 -31.78
CA TYR A 733 5.69 9.12 -31.85
C TYR A 733 6.68 9.83 -32.77
N LEU A 734 7.54 10.66 -32.20
CA LEU A 734 8.49 11.52 -32.90
C LEU A 734 9.82 10.77 -33.21
N GLY A 735 9.79 9.77 -34.09
CA GLY A 735 10.94 8.93 -34.38
C GLY A 735 11.04 7.68 -33.49
N GLN A 736 12.25 7.15 -33.26
CA GLN A 736 12.42 5.84 -32.62
C GLN A 736 12.24 5.85 -31.10
N ASN A 737 12.70 6.90 -30.39
CA ASN A 737 12.74 6.94 -28.92
C ASN A 737 12.14 8.24 -28.37
N ASN A 738 11.24 8.88 -29.08
CA ASN A 738 10.65 10.14 -28.68
C ASN A 738 9.13 10.04 -28.75
N MET A 739 8.48 10.26 -27.64
CA MET A 739 7.06 10.13 -27.51
C MET A 739 6.48 11.28 -26.67
N PHE A 740 5.35 11.81 -27.13
CA PHE A 740 4.48 12.68 -26.37
C PHE A 740 3.07 12.08 -26.36
N SER A 741 2.42 12.06 -25.19
CA SER A 741 1.00 11.71 -25.12
C SER A 741 0.23 12.56 -24.13
N VAL A 742 -1.05 12.74 -24.44
CA VAL A 742 -2.05 13.36 -23.58
C VAL A 742 -3.24 12.43 -23.53
N SER A 743 -3.65 12.04 -22.32
CA SER A 743 -4.82 11.21 -22.11
C SER A 743 -5.80 11.92 -21.18
N ALA A 744 -7.10 11.77 -21.45
CA ALA A 744 -8.15 12.21 -20.57
C ALA A 744 -9.05 11.02 -20.22
N PHE A 745 -9.46 10.95 -18.96
CA PHE A 745 -10.32 9.88 -18.47
C PHE A 745 -11.48 10.42 -17.63
N PHE A 746 -12.59 9.69 -17.66
CA PHE A 746 -13.76 9.93 -16.83
C PHE A 746 -14.27 8.56 -16.33
N MET A 747 -14.46 8.44 -15.03
CA MET A 747 -14.98 7.27 -14.35
C MET A 747 -16.25 7.67 -13.59
N ASP A 748 -17.38 7.12 -13.98
CA ASP A 748 -18.66 7.23 -13.26
C ASP A 748 -18.82 5.97 -12.41
N VAL A 749 -18.37 6.06 -11.15
CA VAL A 749 -18.39 4.94 -10.20
C VAL A 749 -19.79 4.82 -9.61
N THR A 750 -20.58 3.96 -10.21
CA THR A 750 -22.02 3.82 -9.93
C THR A 750 -22.32 3.10 -8.61
N SER A 751 -21.32 2.38 -8.07
CA SER A 751 -21.45 1.58 -6.84
C SER A 751 -20.16 1.67 -6.01
N TYR A 752 -19.76 2.90 -5.64
CA TYR A 752 -18.65 3.13 -4.70
C TYR A 752 -19.05 2.69 -3.29
N ILE A 753 -18.09 2.27 -2.48
CA ILE A 753 -18.35 1.89 -1.08
C ILE A 753 -17.89 3.03 -0.17
N GLY A 754 -18.84 3.64 0.49
CA GLY A 754 -18.67 4.65 1.52
C GLY A 754 -19.21 4.18 2.87
N LEU A 755 -19.08 4.99 3.91
CA LEU A 755 -19.70 4.75 5.21
C LEU A 755 -20.99 5.55 5.33
N ALA A 756 -22.02 4.93 5.90
CA ALA A 756 -23.27 5.60 6.25
C ALA A 756 -23.87 5.01 7.51
N SER A 757 -24.69 5.80 8.21
CA SER A 757 -25.54 5.32 9.28
C SER A 757 -26.77 4.63 8.68
N VAL A 758 -26.99 3.38 9.04
CA VAL A 758 -28.13 2.57 8.64
C VAL A 758 -28.99 2.28 9.87
N HIS A 759 -30.24 2.74 9.81
CA HIS A 759 -31.19 2.50 10.89
C HIS A 759 -31.70 1.06 10.86
N LYS A 760 -31.62 0.36 12.00
CA LYS A 760 -32.04 -1.03 12.12
C LYS A 760 -32.65 -1.31 13.50
N THR A 761 -33.91 -1.74 13.53
CA THR A 761 -34.53 -2.22 14.77
C THR A 761 -34.12 -3.67 15.03
N LEU A 762 -33.52 -3.93 16.19
CA LEU A 762 -33.05 -5.25 16.60
C LEU A 762 -33.66 -5.65 17.94
N ASN A 763 -33.86 -6.95 18.14
CA ASN A 763 -34.16 -7.48 19.48
C ASN A 763 -32.84 -7.54 20.28
N TYR A 764 -32.60 -6.53 21.10
CA TYR A 764 -31.37 -6.39 21.90
C TYR A 764 -31.54 -7.03 23.27
N ILE A 765 -30.57 -7.83 23.67
CA ILE A 765 -30.54 -8.53 24.95
C ILE A 765 -29.34 -8.00 25.74
N ASP A 766 -29.60 -7.47 26.91
CA ASP A 766 -28.61 -7.04 27.87
C ASP A 766 -29.03 -7.37 29.31
N ASN A 767 -28.27 -6.90 30.32
CA ASN A 767 -28.58 -7.15 31.71
C ASN A 767 -29.87 -6.45 32.18
N ALA A 768 -30.24 -5.34 31.59
CA ALA A 768 -31.47 -4.63 31.87
C ALA A 768 -32.67 -5.30 31.18
N HIS A 769 -32.47 -5.88 30.02
CA HIS A 769 -33.50 -6.52 29.20
C HIS A 769 -33.17 -7.98 28.88
N PRO A 770 -33.17 -8.89 29.87
CA PRO A 770 -32.74 -10.29 29.67
C PRO A 770 -33.65 -11.11 28.75
N ASN A 771 -34.89 -10.67 28.51
CA ASN A 771 -35.81 -11.29 27.58
C ASN A 771 -35.82 -10.65 26.19
N GLY A 772 -34.97 -9.65 25.97
CA GLY A 772 -34.88 -8.85 24.76
C GLY A 772 -35.92 -7.72 24.71
N VAL A 773 -35.51 -6.63 24.10
CA VAL A 773 -36.34 -5.47 23.81
C VAL A 773 -36.01 -4.95 22.40
N ALA A 774 -37.00 -4.45 21.67
CA ALA A 774 -36.76 -3.86 20.37
C ALA A 774 -36.04 -2.49 20.57
N VAL A 775 -34.83 -2.39 20.07
CA VAL A 775 -34.00 -1.19 20.11
C VAL A 775 -33.72 -0.72 18.69
N ASP A 776 -33.85 0.57 18.46
CA ASP A 776 -33.52 1.20 17.20
C ASP A 776 -32.03 1.60 17.18
N PHE A 777 -31.24 0.86 16.39
CA PHE A 777 -29.81 1.12 16.24
C PHE A 777 -29.51 1.94 14.99
N ASP A 778 -28.68 2.94 15.16
CA ASP A 778 -27.98 3.62 14.06
C ASP A 778 -26.59 2.99 13.89
N LEU A 779 -26.48 2.09 12.89
CA LEU A 779 -25.25 1.35 12.61
C LEU A 779 -24.42 2.08 11.55
N THR A 780 -23.21 2.49 11.89
CA THR A 780 -22.24 2.99 10.91
C THR A 780 -21.60 1.79 10.20
N VAL A 781 -22.01 1.56 8.95
CA VAL A 781 -21.58 0.41 8.14
C VAL A 781 -21.18 0.86 6.73
N PRO A 782 -20.36 0.06 6.03
CA PRO A 782 -20.10 0.26 4.61
C PRO A 782 -21.40 0.11 3.80
N VAL A 783 -21.64 1.05 2.89
CA VAL A 783 -22.79 1.05 1.97
C VAL A 783 -22.38 1.38 0.56
N ASN A 784 -23.10 0.85 -0.42
CA ASN A 784 -22.90 1.25 -1.79
C ASN A 784 -23.48 2.66 -2.02
N THR A 785 -22.67 3.55 -2.57
CA THR A 785 -22.95 4.93 -2.94
C THR A 785 -22.42 5.21 -4.34
N SER A 786 -22.26 6.43 -4.75
CA SER A 786 -21.64 6.78 -6.03
C SER A 786 -20.43 7.71 -5.84
N ALA A 787 -19.56 7.71 -6.83
CA ALA A 787 -18.44 8.62 -6.90
C ALA A 787 -18.11 8.94 -8.37
N LYS A 788 -17.39 10.03 -8.59
CA LYS A 788 -16.88 10.41 -9.91
C LYS A 788 -15.41 10.71 -9.82
N VAL A 789 -14.65 10.25 -10.81
CA VAL A 789 -13.22 10.55 -10.95
C VAL A 789 -12.97 10.99 -12.39
N HIS A 790 -12.22 12.06 -12.58
CA HIS A 790 -11.80 12.49 -13.89
C HIS A 790 -10.43 13.15 -13.85
N GLY A 791 -9.73 13.12 -14.96
CA GLY A 791 -8.41 13.70 -15.00
C GLY A 791 -7.81 13.74 -16.39
N VAL A 792 -6.61 14.35 -16.43
CA VAL A 792 -5.77 14.44 -17.62
C VAL A 792 -4.37 14.01 -17.24
N GLU A 793 -3.76 13.19 -18.09
CA GLU A 793 -2.41 12.68 -17.94
C GLU A 793 -1.56 13.12 -19.12
N PHE A 794 -0.33 13.56 -18.83
CA PHE A 794 0.67 13.94 -19.82
C PHE A 794 1.89 13.06 -19.64
N HIS A 795 2.44 12.59 -20.75
CA HIS A 795 3.70 11.86 -20.79
C HIS A 795 4.57 12.43 -21.90
N TYR A 796 5.82 12.66 -21.59
CA TYR A 796 6.86 13.04 -22.53
C TYR A 796 8.14 12.28 -22.23
N GLU A 797 8.73 11.70 -23.27
CA GLU A 797 9.96 10.94 -23.20
C GLU A 797 10.75 11.17 -24.49
N ALA A 798 12.00 11.62 -24.35
CA ALA A 798 12.84 11.90 -25.51
C ALA A 798 14.34 11.86 -25.22
N PRO A 799 15.17 11.37 -26.16
CA PRO A 799 16.56 11.72 -26.23
C PRO A 799 16.69 13.19 -26.70
N ILE A 800 17.50 13.98 -26.01
CA ILE A 800 17.65 15.42 -26.32
C ILE A 800 18.89 15.65 -27.18
N TRP A 801 20.09 15.36 -26.65
CA TRP A 801 21.35 15.55 -27.35
C TRP A 801 22.51 14.84 -26.65
N GLY A 802 23.51 14.33 -27.41
CA GLY A 802 24.80 13.89 -26.92
C GLY A 802 24.79 12.82 -25.82
N GLY A 803 23.78 11.95 -25.80
CA GLY A 803 23.58 10.96 -24.73
C GLY A 803 22.56 11.39 -23.71
N PHE A 804 22.22 12.66 -23.59
CA PHE A 804 21.21 13.15 -22.68
C PHE A 804 19.79 12.90 -23.16
N GLY A 805 18.88 12.70 -22.22
CA GLY A 805 17.45 12.63 -22.47
C GLY A 805 16.63 13.02 -21.24
N ALA A 806 15.32 13.13 -21.42
CA ALA A 806 14.38 13.47 -20.36
C ALA A 806 13.11 12.64 -20.43
N VAL A 807 12.51 12.43 -19.25
CA VAL A 807 11.19 11.85 -19.06
C VAL A 807 10.39 12.79 -18.16
N ALA A 808 9.14 13.07 -18.52
CA ALA A 808 8.24 13.89 -17.73
C ALA A 808 6.83 13.30 -17.74
N ASN A 809 6.26 13.09 -16.57
CA ASN A 809 4.89 12.67 -16.38
C ASN A 809 4.16 13.69 -15.51
N LEU A 810 2.90 14.00 -15.84
CA LEU A 810 2.03 14.84 -15.03
C LEU A 810 0.63 14.24 -15.05
N SER A 811 0.03 14.09 -13.89
CA SER A 811 -1.37 13.70 -13.74
C SER A 811 -2.12 14.76 -12.94
N LEU A 812 -3.24 15.21 -13.49
CA LEU A 812 -4.18 16.11 -12.85
C LEU A 812 -5.48 15.35 -12.65
N THR A 813 -5.88 15.14 -11.39
CA THR A 813 -7.02 14.28 -11.05
C THR A 813 -7.95 15.01 -10.08
N SER A 814 -9.25 14.80 -10.28
CA SER A 814 -10.30 15.25 -9.36
C SER A 814 -11.25 14.10 -9.09
N SER A 815 -11.63 13.93 -7.84
CA SER A 815 -12.63 12.96 -7.43
C SER A 815 -13.65 13.58 -6.46
N SER A 816 -14.84 13.01 -6.43
CA SER A 816 -15.87 13.35 -5.43
C SER A 816 -16.80 12.18 -5.22
N THR A 817 -17.17 11.92 -3.97
CA THR A 817 -18.26 11.02 -3.61
C THR A 817 -19.62 11.71 -3.76
N ALA A 818 -20.71 10.99 -3.59
CA ALA A 818 -22.07 11.55 -3.57
C ALA A 818 -22.24 12.68 -2.55
N ASN A 819 -21.50 12.64 -1.44
CA ASN A 819 -21.52 13.68 -0.40
C ASN A 819 -20.53 14.83 -0.68
N HIS A 820 -19.91 14.86 -1.86
CA HIS A 820 -18.89 15.83 -2.26
C HIS A 820 -17.55 15.72 -1.50
N ASP A 821 -17.33 14.68 -0.72
CA ASP A 821 -16.05 14.39 -0.09
C ASP A 821 -15.03 13.84 -1.10
N PRO A 822 -13.73 14.09 -0.90
CA PRO A 822 -12.70 13.48 -1.74
C PRO A 822 -12.65 11.97 -1.53
N MET A 823 -12.35 11.23 -2.58
CA MET A 823 -12.09 9.79 -2.46
C MET A 823 -10.73 9.53 -1.80
N LEU A 824 -10.63 8.39 -1.13
CA LEU A 824 -9.39 7.92 -0.53
C LEU A 824 -8.26 7.84 -1.56
N GLY A 825 -7.10 8.42 -1.24
CA GLY A 825 -5.90 8.35 -2.05
C GLY A 825 -5.85 9.34 -3.23
N THR A 826 -6.88 10.15 -3.49
CA THR A 826 -6.89 11.07 -4.63
C THR A 826 -6.04 12.30 -4.37
N SER A 827 -4.95 12.44 -5.13
CA SER A 827 -4.13 13.65 -5.18
C SER A 827 -4.52 14.51 -6.38
N LYS A 828 -4.66 15.83 -6.17
CA LYS A 828 -5.04 16.76 -7.24
C LYS A 828 -4.01 16.82 -8.38
N ASN A 829 -2.73 16.69 -8.04
CA ASN A 829 -1.66 16.58 -9.01
C ASN A 829 -0.55 15.65 -8.50
N SER A 830 0.03 14.91 -9.42
CA SER A 830 1.26 14.17 -9.24
C SER A 830 2.12 14.33 -10.48
N TYR A 831 3.43 14.47 -10.31
CA TYR A 831 4.35 14.54 -11.43
C TYR A 831 5.68 13.88 -11.13
N ASN A 832 6.29 13.40 -12.20
CA ASN A 832 7.60 12.79 -12.21
C ASN A 832 8.44 13.49 -13.27
N LEU A 833 9.61 13.98 -12.89
CA LEU A 833 10.56 14.64 -13.78
C LEU A 833 11.89 13.93 -13.71
N GLY A 834 12.34 13.35 -14.81
CA GLY A 834 13.57 12.62 -14.94
C GLY A 834 14.50 13.16 -16.02
N GLY A 835 15.79 13.19 -15.73
CA GLY A 835 16.86 13.39 -16.72
C GLY A 835 17.79 12.19 -16.71
N TYR A 836 18.26 11.80 -17.88
CA TYR A 836 19.25 10.73 -17.99
C TYR A 836 20.39 11.10 -18.94
N PHE A 837 21.52 10.43 -18.72
CA PHE A 837 22.65 10.43 -19.62
C PHE A 837 23.08 8.98 -19.88
N GLU A 838 23.36 8.63 -21.13
CA GLU A 838 23.83 7.31 -21.50
C GLU A 838 24.86 7.36 -22.64
N ASN A 839 25.95 6.63 -22.47
CA ASN A 839 26.91 6.28 -23.50
C ASN A 839 27.42 4.83 -23.28
N ASP A 840 28.39 4.36 -24.03
CA ASP A 840 28.86 2.95 -24.02
C ASP A 840 29.39 2.49 -22.65
N TRP A 841 29.82 3.38 -21.78
CA TRP A 841 30.47 3.04 -20.50
C TRP A 841 29.86 3.70 -19.27
N LEU A 842 29.02 4.72 -19.45
CA LEU A 842 28.40 5.45 -18.35
C LEU A 842 26.91 5.64 -18.60
N ASN A 843 26.10 5.33 -17.61
CA ASN A 843 24.72 5.76 -17.54
C ASN A 843 24.45 6.50 -16.22
N ALA A 844 23.62 7.53 -16.26
CA ALA A 844 23.22 8.29 -15.09
C ALA A 844 21.75 8.68 -15.21
N ARG A 845 21.05 8.66 -14.10
CA ARG A 845 19.67 9.16 -14.00
C ARG A 845 19.51 10.05 -12.77
N LEU A 846 18.69 11.08 -12.89
CA LEU A 846 18.21 11.90 -11.79
C LEU A 846 16.69 11.99 -11.91
N GLN A 847 15.96 11.82 -10.81
CA GLN A 847 14.53 11.74 -10.82
C GLN A 847 13.92 12.46 -9.64
N TRP A 848 12.90 13.26 -9.88
CA TRP A 848 12.11 13.97 -8.90
C TRP A 848 10.65 13.59 -9.04
N ASN A 849 10.11 12.98 -7.98
CA ASN A 849 8.70 12.65 -7.87
C ASN A 849 8.01 13.64 -6.93
N HIS A 850 6.81 14.06 -7.28
CA HIS A 850 5.96 14.89 -6.45
C HIS A 850 4.52 14.36 -6.42
N ARG A 851 3.93 14.41 -5.25
CA ARG A 851 2.52 14.13 -5.03
C ARG A 851 1.91 15.19 -4.13
N SER A 852 0.81 15.83 -4.55
CA SER A 852 0.07 16.78 -3.72
C SER A 852 -0.66 16.08 -2.57
N SER A 853 -1.10 16.84 -1.58
CA SER A 853 -1.86 16.33 -0.44
C SER A 853 -3.12 15.55 -0.87
N PHE A 854 -3.49 14.56 -0.07
CA PHE A 854 -4.64 13.70 -0.34
C PHE A 854 -5.27 13.18 0.96
N TYR A 855 -6.55 12.84 0.87
CA TYR A 855 -7.28 12.18 1.94
C TYR A 855 -6.76 10.75 2.14
N SER A 856 -6.30 10.44 3.35
CA SER A 856 -5.68 9.16 3.72
C SER A 856 -6.60 8.23 4.50
N GLY A 857 -7.78 8.67 4.91
CA GLY A 857 -8.76 7.85 5.61
C GLY A 857 -9.23 8.46 6.93
N GLN A 858 -9.75 7.61 7.80
CA GLN A 858 -10.18 7.94 9.16
C GLN A 858 -9.15 7.41 10.16
N ASP A 859 -8.86 8.20 11.16
CA ASP A 859 -8.07 7.81 12.32
C ASP A 859 -8.73 8.36 13.58
N ARG A 860 -9.03 7.51 14.56
CA ARG A 860 -9.68 7.86 15.81
C ARG A 860 -10.88 8.80 15.62
N ASN A 861 -11.79 8.43 14.69
CA ASN A 861 -12.99 9.18 14.31
C ASN A 861 -12.75 10.56 13.67
N SER A 862 -11.55 10.84 13.19
CA SER A 862 -11.22 12.06 12.46
C SER A 862 -10.71 11.76 11.08
N ALA A 863 -11.21 12.47 10.07
CA ALA A 863 -10.64 12.45 8.73
C ALA A 863 -9.22 13.03 8.76
N TYR A 864 -8.26 12.35 8.13
CA TYR A 864 -6.89 12.84 8.05
C TYR A 864 -6.35 12.81 6.63
N PHE A 865 -5.37 13.67 6.40
CA PHE A 865 -4.77 13.91 5.11
C PHE A 865 -3.25 13.72 5.20
N GLN A 866 -2.66 13.11 4.17
CA GLN A 866 -1.22 13.18 3.97
C GLN A 866 -0.89 14.50 3.27
N ASP A 867 0.13 15.21 3.77
CA ASP A 867 0.64 16.44 3.15
C ASP A 867 1.38 16.13 1.85
N ALA A 868 1.58 17.17 1.04
CA ALA A 868 2.33 17.04 -0.20
C ALA A 868 3.77 16.54 0.07
N THR A 869 4.25 15.61 -0.74
CA THR A 869 5.60 15.06 -0.65
C THR A 869 6.33 15.14 -1.97
N SER A 870 7.66 15.27 -1.88
CA SER A 870 8.54 15.16 -3.03
C SER A 870 9.79 14.40 -2.64
N ASP A 871 10.20 13.45 -3.46
CA ASP A 871 11.44 12.70 -3.29
C ASP A 871 12.37 12.88 -4.48
N LEU A 872 13.68 12.83 -4.19
CA LEU A 872 14.75 12.91 -5.16
C LEU A 872 15.55 11.62 -5.10
N SER A 873 15.72 10.98 -6.26
CA SER A 873 16.51 9.77 -6.46
C SER A 873 17.55 9.97 -7.56
N ALA A 874 18.67 9.27 -7.48
CA ALA A 874 19.70 9.31 -8.51
C ALA A 874 20.37 7.94 -8.67
N SER A 875 20.82 7.62 -9.88
CA SER A 875 21.66 6.46 -10.15
C SER A 875 22.82 6.80 -11.09
N LEU A 876 23.95 6.10 -10.92
CA LEU A 876 25.14 6.19 -11.73
C LEU A 876 25.68 4.78 -11.98
N GLY A 877 25.62 4.32 -13.21
CA GLY A 877 26.13 3.02 -13.64
C GLY A 877 27.40 3.16 -14.49
N TYR A 878 28.40 2.34 -14.21
CA TYR A 878 29.65 2.27 -14.95
C TYR A 878 29.86 0.87 -15.50
N THR A 879 29.96 0.76 -16.83
CA THR A 879 30.18 -0.50 -17.56
C THR A 879 31.69 -0.72 -17.68
N ILE A 880 32.20 -1.73 -16.93
CA ILE A 880 33.61 -2.12 -16.93
C ILE A 880 33.92 -3.00 -18.13
N SER A 881 33.00 -3.88 -18.46
CA SER A 881 33.08 -4.77 -19.63
C SER A 881 31.66 -5.14 -20.10
N LYS A 882 31.56 -5.86 -21.23
CA LYS A 882 30.27 -6.35 -21.75
C LYS A 882 29.48 -7.21 -20.73
N ASN A 883 30.18 -7.82 -19.80
CA ASN A 883 29.62 -8.77 -18.84
C ASN A 883 29.57 -8.22 -17.42
N PHE A 884 30.14 -7.05 -17.15
CA PHE A 884 30.26 -6.55 -15.79
C PHE A 884 30.06 -5.05 -15.69
N ASN A 885 29.14 -4.64 -14.83
CA ASN A 885 28.89 -3.24 -14.50
C ASN A 885 28.77 -3.03 -12.99
N ILE A 886 28.98 -1.80 -12.55
CA ILE A 886 28.78 -1.36 -11.16
C ILE A 886 27.82 -0.18 -11.17
N THR A 887 26.86 -0.20 -10.26
CA THR A 887 25.87 0.86 -10.10
C THR A 887 25.93 1.45 -8.69
N LEU A 888 25.96 2.77 -8.60
CA LEU A 888 25.79 3.55 -7.37
C LEU A 888 24.43 4.23 -7.44
N GLU A 889 23.59 4.07 -6.40
CA GLU A 889 22.24 4.63 -6.37
C GLU A 889 21.97 5.33 -5.05
N GLY A 890 21.09 6.33 -5.08
CA GLY A 890 20.63 7.03 -3.88
C GLY A 890 19.15 7.33 -3.93
N ARG A 891 18.45 7.07 -2.82
CA ARG A 891 17.03 7.36 -2.63
C ARG A 891 16.82 8.37 -1.51
N ASN A 892 15.70 9.11 -1.57
CA ASN A 892 15.35 10.12 -0.59
C ASN A 892 16.52 11.12 -0.34
N LEU A 893 17.24 11.51 -1.38
CA LEU A 893 18.42 12.35 -1.29
C LEU A 893 18.11 13.75 -0.71
N ASN A 894 16.88 14.22 -0.89
CA ASN A 894 16.38 15.46 -0.31
C ASN A 894 15.76 15.27 1.10
N LYS A 895 15.75 14.03 1.66
CA LYS A 895 15.20 13.68 2.98
C LYS A 895 13.77 14.19 3.18
N PRO A 896 12.80 13.73 2.38
CA PRO A 896 11.43 14.22 2.47
C PRO A 896 10.84 13.93 3.85
N LYS A 897 9.99 14.85 4.32
CA LYS A 897 9.20 14.66 5.54
C LYS A 897 7.83 14.18 5.15
N LEU A 898 7.39 13.09 5.78
CA LEU A 898 6.00 12.64 5.71
C LEU A 898 5.22 13.34 6.80
N ARG A 899 4.19 14.07 6.43
CA ARG A 899 3.33 14.79 7.37
C ARG A 899 1.89 14.41 7.14
N TYR A 900 1.17 14.35 8.25
CA TYR A 900 -0.27 14.10 8.28
C TYR A 900 -0.95 15.14 9.14
N TYR A 901 -2.14 15.58 8.72
CA TYR A 901 -2.96 16.54 9.43
C TYR A 901 -4.42 16.12 9.39
N THR A 902 -5.23 16.60 10.36
CA THR A 902 -6.66 16.32 10.45
C THR A 902 -7.46 17.27 9.57
N GLN A 903 -8.72 16.93 9.28
CA GLN A 903 -9.65 17.81 8.57
C GLN A 903 -9.83 19.19 9.25
N ALA A 904 -9.61 19.26 10.56
CA ALA A 904 -9.67 20.50 11.33
C ALA A 904 -8.33 21.26 11.37
N ASP A 905 -7.43 21.00 10.42
CA ASP A 905 -6.11 21.63 10.31
C ASP A 905 -5.24 21.50 11.57
N GLN A 906 -5.33 20.34 12.27
CA GLN A 906 -4.45 20.02 13.38
C GLN A 906 -3.37 19.02 12.95
N PRO A 907 -2.13 19.07 13.51
CA PRO A 907 -1.10 18.08 13.18
C PRO A 907 -1.52 16.68 13.66
N ARG A 908 -1.28 15.67 12.82
CA ARG A 908 -1.49 14.27 13.19
C ARG A 908 -0.17 13.53 13.37
N ALA A 909 0.76 13.70 12.45
CA ALA A 909 2.09 13.10 12.53
C ALA A 909 3.08 13.80 11.60
N SER A 910 4.34 13.73 11.99
CA SER A 910 5.48 14.13 11.15
C SER A 910 6.61 13.12 11.29
N TYR A 911 7.14 12.61 10.15
CA TYR A 911 8.16 11.57 10.12
C TYR A 911 9.34 11.92 9.23
N VAL A 912 10.52 11.36 9.59
CA VAL A 912 11.77 11.37 8.80
C VAL A 912 12.25 9.93 8.67
N ASN A 913 12.58 9.49 7.45
CA ASN A 913 13.03 8.12 7.15
C ASN A 913 14.51 8.02 6.76
N GLY A 914 15.16 9.16 6.48
CA GLY A 914 16.55 9.20 6.03
C GLY A 914 16.76 8.86 4.55
N SER A 915 18.02 8.80 4.14
CA SER A 915 18.43 8.46 2.78
C SER A 915 19.03 7.05 2.75
N GLN A 916 18.93 6.40 1.60
CA GLN A 916 19.54 5.08 1.34
C GLN A 916 20.49 5.18 0.15
N TYR A 917 21.65 4.51 0.24
CA TYR A 917 22.67 4.47 -0.79
C TYR A 917 23.00 3.01 -1.11
N TYR A 918 23.03 2.66 -2.37
CA TYR A 918 23.25 1.31 -2.86
C TYR A 918 24.51 1.28 -3.73
N LEU A 919 25.33 0.27 -3.54
CA LEU A 919 26.44 -0.06 -4.42
C LEU A 919 26.26 -1.50 -4.87
N THR A 920 26.02 -1.70 -6.15
CA THR A 920 25.72 -3.03 -6.70
C THR A 920 26.65 -3.36 -7.87
N ALA A 921 27.21 -4.55 -7.83
CA ALA A 921 27.95 -5.14 -8.95
C ALA A 921 27.04 -6.13 -9.68
N HIS A 922 26.97 -6.04 -11.00
CA HIS A 922 26.17 -6.89 -11.87
C HIS A 922 27.06 -7.65 -12.83
N PHE A 923 26.81 -8.93 -12.96
CA PHE A 923 27.43 -9.82 -13.93
C PHE A 923 26.36 -10.42 -14.83
N SER A 924 26.63 -10.48 -16.14
CA SER A 924 25.76 -11.12 -17.14
C SER A 924 26.58 -11.87 -18.17
N TYR A 925 26.13 -13.10 -18.50
CA TYR A 925 26.77 -13.97 -19.51
C TYR A 925 25.71 -14.57 -20.40
#